data_1a114433fe32d31f4c08a4b7e5268149
#
_entry.id   1a114433fe32d31f4c08a4b7e5268149
#
_cell.length_a   1.000
_cell.length_b   1.000
_cell.length_c   1.000
_cell.angle_alpha   90.00
_cell.angle_beta   90.00
_cell.angle_gamma   90.00
#
_symmetry.space_group_name_H-M   'P 1'
#
loop_
_entity.id
_entity.type
_entity.pdbx_description
1 polymer ?
#
loop_
_entity_poly.entity_id
_entity_poly.type
_entity_poly.pdbx_seq_one_letter_code
_entity_poly.pdbx_strand_id
1 'polypeptide(L)'
;MAIYKCIICGAIYDEEKAGKPISELTVCPVCKQPIEKMQPIEEEAKPAPAHSGELAYDSAYTRSDSNSRYMAEIHEMAVSGKSISAAMGTQMPLPSWDDILILGAQLNPPPLNDHDDVDAVTVIGKHAKKPMVLGGPVFISHMSFGALSKEVKTALAKGSAMAKTAMCSGEGGILPEEKNAAYKYIFEYIPNKYSVTDDNLRTSDAIEIKIGQGTKPGMGGHLPGEKVTPEVAKIRGKNPGEDIQSPSKFPEINSKEDLKSMVSMLRERSEGRPIGIKIAAGRIERDLEHCVYAEPDFITIDGRGGATGSSPFFLREATTVPTIYALARARKYLDSVNSDISLVITGGLRVSADFAKALAMGADAVAVASAGLIAAACQQYRICGSGNCPVGVATQDPELRKRLNVDAAAERVANYLNVSFKEIKTFARVTGHTSVHDLSVDDLITTDKDIAEYTNIRHAGEATGNHVIKKENKKMKKYRCKVCGEIFEAEGEAVCPLCKSTGDKLEEVKEMKTSKYAGTQTEKNLEAAFAGESQARNKYTYFASVAKKEGYEQMSALFLKTADNEKEHAKMWFKELNGIGNTAENLKEAADGENYEWTDMYDGFAKTADEEGFPELAAKFRLVAAIEKHHEERYRALLKNLETAQVFAKSEVKVWECRNCGHIVVGTNAPEVCPTCNHPQSFFEIHAENY
;
A
#
# COMPACT_ATOMS: atom_id res chain seq x y z
N MET A 1 6.73 47.88 -5.52
CA MET A 1 5.93 47.28 -6.60
C MET A 1 4.94 46.29 -5.95
N ALA A 2 3.77 46.12 -6.51
CA ALA A 2 2.71 45.38 -5.85
C ALA A 2 2.83 43.84 -6.12
N ILE A 3 2.33 43.04 -5.18
CA ILE A 3 2.22 41.60 -5.34
C ILE A 3 0.75 41.26 -5.55
N TYR A 4 0.47 40.38 -6.52
CA TYR A 4 -0.87 39.99 -6.87
C TYR A 4 -1.05 38.49 -6.76
N LYS A 5 -2.24 38.06 -6.35
CA LYS A 5 -2.61 36.64 -6.27
C LYS A 5 -3.79 36.36 -7.21
N CYS A 6 -3.64 35.35 -8.01
CA CYS A 6 -4.76 34.88 -8.82
C CYS A 6 -5.77 34.16 -7.93
N ILE A 7 -7.00 34.67 -7.84
CA ILE A 7 -8.09 34.06 -7.05
C ILE A 7 -8.56 32.71 -7.61
N ILE A 8 -8.16 32.37 -8.83
CA ILE A 8 -8.56 31.14 -9.50
C ILE A 8 -7.58 30.00 -9.25
N CYS A 9 -6.26 30.25 -9.42
CA CYS A 9 -5.25 29.19 -9.30
C CYS A 9 -4.28 29.41 -8.14
N GLY A 10 -4.39 30.49 -7.40
CA GLY A 10 -3.50 30.82 -6.28
C GLY A 10 -2.11 31.33 -6.69
N ALA A 11 -1.83 31.45 -8.00
CA ALA A 11 -0.53 31.92 -8.46
C ALA A 11 -0.23 33.34 -7.99
N ILE A 12 0.98 33.54 -7.47
CA ILE A 12 1.46 34.85 -7.03
C ILE A 12 2.27 35.47 -8.17
N TYR A 13 1.97 36.71 -8.48
CA TYR A 13 2.72 37.54 -9.40
C TYR A 13 3.35 38.73 -8.65
N ASP A 14 4.62 38.75 -8.60
CA ASP A 14 5.44 39.76 -7.94
C ASP A 14 6.06 40.66 -9.04
N GLU A 15 5.61 41.89 -9.13
CA GLU A 15 6.06 42.86 -10.16
C GLU A 15 7.54 43.11 -10.10
N GLU A 16 8.14 43.06 -8.92
CA GLU A 16 9.59 43.31 -8.74
C GLU A 16 10.40 42.13 -9.28
N LYS A 17 10.00 40.89 -8.98
CA LYS A 17 10.68 39.70 -9.50
C LYS A 17 10.44 39.46 -10.99
N ALA A 18 9.27 39.84 -11.46
CA ALA A 18 8.91 39.66 -12.87
C ALA A 18 9.50 40.76 -13.77
N GLY A 19 9.93 41.88 -13.18
CA GLY A 19 10.46 43.01 -13.90
C GLY A 19 9.44 43.75 -14.81
N LYS A 20 8.13 43.47 -14.59
CA LYS A 20 7.02 44.05 -15.38
C LYS A 20 5.82 44.35 -14.50
N PRO A 21 5.14 45.49 -14.69
CA PRO A 21 3.90 45.78 -13.98
C PRO A 21 2.76 44.89 -14.47
N ILE A 22 1.82 44.57 -13.57
CA ILE A 22 0.66 43.72 -13.89
C ILE A 22 -0.22 44.31 -14.99
N SER A 23 -0.23 45.62 -15.13
CA SER A 23 -0.97 46.35 -16.19
C SER A 23 -0.56 45.97 -17.62
N GLU A 24 0.62 45.37 -17.79
CA GLU A 24 1.08 44.86 -19.08
C GLU A 24 0.59 43.42 -19.38
N LEU A 25 -0.05 42.79 -18.43
CA LEU A 25 -0.60 41.45 -18.59
C LEU A 25 -2.11 41.53 -18.91
N THR A 26 -2.57 40.70 -19.81
CA THR A 26 -4.00 40.53 -20.13
C THR A 26 -4.62 39.32 -19.44
N VAL A 27 -3.76 38.38 -19.02
CA VAL A 27 -4.16 37.11 -18.35
C VAL A 27 -3.18 36.71 -17.27
N CYS A 28 -3.64 35.93 -16.33
CA CYS A 28 -2.78 35.28 -15.35
C CYS A 28 -1.70 34.44 -16.05
N PRO A 29 -0.42 34.59 -15.73
CA PRO A 29 0.68 33.88 -16.42
C PRO A 29 0.61 32.36 -16.27
N VAL A 30 -0.02 31.87 -15.20
CA VAL A 30 -0.12 30.43 -14.90
C VAL A 30 -1.39 29.81 -15.50
N CYS A 31 -2.59 30.29 -15.14
CA CYS A 31 -3.84 29.64 -15.54
C CYS A 31 -4.56 30.31 -16.71
N LYS A 32 -3.98 31.35 -17.29
CA LYS A 32 -4.52 32.10 -18.44
C LYS A 32 -5.91 32.72 -18.24
N GLN A 33 -6.35 32.83 -17.00
CA GLN A 33 -7.56 33.54 -16.63
C GLN A 33 -7.39 35.06 -16.88
N PRO A 34 -8.47 35.78 -17.15
CA PRO A 34 -8.42 37.24 -17.30
C PRO A 34 -7.72 37.92 -16.13
N ILE A 35 -7.01 39.02 -16.44
CA ILE A 35 -6.16 39.72 -15.45
C ILE A 35 -6.96 40.24 -14.24
N GLU A 36 -8.26 40.51 -14.41
CA GLU A 36 -9.16 40.96 -13.34
C GLU A 36 -9.29 39.90 -12.20
N LYS A 37 -8.86 38.67 -12.44
CA LYS A 37 -8.79 37.63 -11.44
C LYS A 37 -7.49 37.63 -10.65
N MET A 38 -6.55 38.52 -11.01
CA MET A 38 -5.37 38.83 -10.23
C MET A 38 -5.71 39.98 -9.29
N GLN A 39 -5.84 39.70 -8.01
CA GLN A 39 -6.11 40.69 -7.00
C GLN A 39 -4.82 41.10 -6.30
N PRO A 40 -4.61 42.40 -6.00
CA PRO A 40 -3.48 42.83 -5.20
C PRO A 40 -3.56 42.11 -3.84
N ILE A 41 -2.44 41.63 -3.37
CA ILE A 41 -2.32 41.24 -1.98
C ILE A 41 -2.19 42.57 -1.23
N GLU A 42 -3.34 43.08 -0.74
CA GLU A 42 -3.29 44.20 0.21
C GLU A 42 -2.51 43.71 1.43
N GLU A 43 -1.53 44.49 1.89
CA GLU A 43 -0.97 44.29 3.22
C GLU A 43 -2.17 44.31 4.19
N GLU A 44 -2.56 43.16 4.69
CA GLU A 44 -3.61 43.11 5.71
C GLU A 44 -3.24 44.06 6.83
N ALA A 45 -4.12 45.00 7.11
CA ALA A 45 -3.99 45.89 8.26
C ALA A 45 -3.64 45.03 9.47
N LYS A 46 -2.54 45.36 10.18
CA LYS A 46 -2.07 44.64 11.36
C LYS A 46 -3.28 44.16 12.16
N PRO A 47 -3.47 42.87 12.35
CA PRO A 47 -4.58 42.40 13.14
C PRO A 47 -4.57 43.10 14.50
N ALA A 48 -5.74 43.55 14.95
CA ALA A 48 -5.89 44.11 16.30
C ALA A 48 -5.30 43.10 17.30
N PRO A 49 -4.61 43.55 18.37
CA PRO A 49 -3.99 42.63 19.31
C PRO A 49 -5.00 41.61 19.80
N ALA A 50 -4.71 40.35 19.52
CA ALA A 50 -5.51 39.21 19.96
C ALA A 50 -5.61 39.19 21.49
N HIS A 51 -6.68 38.63 21.99
CA HIS A 51 -6.91 38.44 23.43
C HIS A 51 -5.70 37.77 24.10
N SER A 52 -5.45 38.14 25.35
CA SER A 52 -4.32 37.68 26.15
C SER A 52 -4.14 36.17 26.11
N GLY A 53 -3.09 35.69 25.39
CA GLY A 53 -2.76 34.29 25.20
C GLY A 53 -2.51 33.86 23.76
N GLU A 54 -2.89 34.63 22.76
CA GLU A 54 -2.61 34.34 21.36
C GLU A 54 -1.30 35.00 20.90
N LEU A 55 -0.40 34.19 20.33
CA LEU A 55 0.81 34.68 19.68
C LEU A 55 0.40 35.18 18.29
N ALA A 56 0.22 36.49 18.14
CA ALA A 56 0.11 37.14 16.84
C ALA A 56 1.48 37.67 16.40
N TYR A 57 1.94 37.26 15.24
CA TYR A 57 3.15 37.79 14.62
C TYR A 57 2.87 38.21 13.18
N ASP A 58 3.65 39.19 12.71
CA ASP A 58 3.56 39.72 11.36
C ASP A 58 3.78 38.59 10.34
N SER A 59 3.04 38.61 9.24
CA SER A 59 3.22 37.68 8.12
C SER A 59 4.64 37.67 7.55
N ALA A 60 5.38 38.76 7.69
CA ALA A 60 6.81 38.87 7.35
C ALA A 60 7.69 37.87 8.12
N TYR A 61 7.27 37.43 9.30
CA TYR A 61 7.98 36.42 10.10
C TYR A 61 7.49 35.00 9.86
N THR A 62 6.47 34.80 8.98
CA THR A 62 6.01 33.46 8.60
C THR A 62 7.12 32.77 7.82
N ARG A 63 7.51 31.58 8.30
CA ARG A 63 8.58 30.79 7.73
C ARG A 63 8.09 29.38 7.43
N SER A 64 8.55 28.81 6.32
CA SER A 64 8.47 27.37 6.09
C SER A 64 9.83 26.74 6.31
N ASP A 65 9.87 25.58 6.94
CA ASP A 65 11.08 24.78 7.13
C ASP A 65 10.90 23.43 6.43
N SER A 66 11.69 23.20 5.38
CA SER A 66 11.65 21.96 4.61
C SER A 66 12.04 20.71 5.44
N ASN A 67 12.75 20.90 6.54
CA ASN A 67 13.14 19.83 7.46
C ASN A 67 12.06 19.57 8.52
N SER A 68 11.12 20.48 8.71
CA SER A 68 10.00 20.34 9.64
C SER A 68 8.74 19.97 8.87
N ARG A 69 8.55 18.66 8.72
CA ARG A 69 7.37 18.13 8.05
C ARG A 69 6.09 18.56 8.75
N TYR A 70 5.06 18.87 7.96
CA TYR A 70 3.73 19.28 8.42
C TYR A 70 3.65 20.67 9.09
N MET A 71 4.68 21.49 9.03
CA MET A 71 4.65 22.83 9.65
C MET A 71 3.54 23.71 9.06
N ALA A 72 3.37 23.68 7.73
CA ALA A 72 2.32 24.46 7.05
C ALA A 72 0.92 23.98 7.44
N GLU A 73 0.72 22.67 7.50
CA GLU A 73 -0.57 22.08 7.88
C GLU A 73 -0.91 22.35 9.35
N ILE A 74 0.10 22.33 10.24
CA ILE A 74 -0.09 22.68 11.65
C ILE A 74 -0.53 24.14 11.78
N HIS A 75 0.11 25.06 11.06
CA HIS A 75 -0.26 26.48 11.06
C HIS A 75 -1.68 26.68 10.50
N GLU A 76 -2.02 26.03 9.38
CA GLU A 76 -3.35 26.13 8.80
C GLU A 76 -4.44 25.64 9.78
N MET A 77 -4.23 24.50 10.41
CA MET A 77 -5.17 23.97 11.41
C MET A 77 -5.25 24.86 12.65
N ALA A 78 -4.13 25.40 13.13
CA ALA A 78 -4.09 26.26 14.29
C ALA A 78 -4.84 27.58 14.06
N VAL A 79 -4.74 28.14 12.85
CA VAL A 79 -5.43 29.39 12.48
C VAL A 79 -6.90 29.15 12.16
N SER A 80 -7.20 28.10 11.37
CA SER A 80 -8.57 27.86 10.87
C SER A 80 -9.48 27.14 11.87
N GLY A 81 -8.91 26.39 12.81
CA GLY A 81 -9.66 25.49 13.68
C GLY A 81 -10.38 24.36 12.91
N LYS A 82 -9.97 24.07 11.68
CA LYS A 82 -10.63 23.13 10.77
C LYS A 82 -9.68 22.06 10.26
N SER A 83 -10.24 20.89 9.95
CA SER A 83 -9.50 19.85 9.25
C SER A 83 -9.19 20.26 7.81
N ILE A 84 -7.95 20.04 7.38
CA ILE A 84 -7.50 20.34 6.02
C ILE A 84 -8.14 19.36 5.04
N SER A 85 -8.65 19.89 3.93
CA SER A 85 -9.14 19.11 2.80
C SER A 85 -8.12 19.17 1.68
N ALA A 86 -7.71 18.02 1.17
CA ALA A 86 -6.70 17.93 0.12
C ALA A 86 -7.23 17.20 -1.11
N ALA A 87 -6.89 17.71 -2.28
CA ALA A 87 -7.28 17.12 -3.55
C ALA A 87 -6.23 16.16 -4.09
N MET A 88 -6.69 15.14 -4.81
CA MET A 88 -5.89 14.13 -5.51
C MET A 88 -5.13 13.17 -4.56
N GLY A 89 -4.34 12.26 -5.13
CA GLY A 89 -3.63 11.21 -4.39
C GLY A 89 -2.59 11.75 -3.43
N THR A 90 -2.16 10.88 -2.52
CA THR A 90 -1.08 11.15 -1.57
C THR A 90 0.19 11.64 -2.28
N GLN A 91 0.96 12.49 -1.59
CA GLN A 91 2.30 12.91 -2.00
C GLN A 91 3.39 12.15 -1.23
N MET A 92 2.98 11.21 -0.38
CA MET A 92 3.89 10.31 0.32
C MET A 92 4.54 9.34 -0.65
N PRO A 93 5.78 8.92 -0.40
CA PRO A 93 6.41 7.84 -1.14
C PRO A 93 5.52 6.59 -1.16
N LEU A 94 5.43 5.97 -2.31
CA LEU A 94 4.73 4.71 -2.55
C LEU A 94 5.67 3.77 -3.29
N PRO A 95 5.52 2.44 -3.14
CA PRO A 95 6.14 1.49 -4.07
C PRO A 95 5.81 1.87 -5.51
N SER A 96 6.81 1.91 -6.37
CA SER A 96 6.66 2.38 -7.73
C SER A 96 6.40 1.23 -8.70
N TRP A 97 5.48 1.44 -9.64
CA TRP A 97 5.32 0.56 -10.79
C TRP A 97 6.59 0.54 -11.68
N ASP A 98 7.44 1.58 -11.61
CA ASP A 98 8.69 1.67 -12.35
C ASP A 98 9.76 0.70 -11.83
N ASP A 99 9.63 0.23 -10.57
CA ASP A 99 10.51 -0.78 -9.98
C ASP A 99 10.17 -2.21 -10.44
N ILE A 100 9.08 -2.38 -11.20
CA ILE A 100 8.66 -3.65 -11.80
C ILE A 100 8.97 -3.59 -13.29
N LEU A 101 9.64 -4.61 -13.82
CA LEU A 101 10.00 -4.71 -15.22
C LEU A 101 9.28 -5.90 -15.88
N ILE A 102 8.99 -5.78 -17.17
CA ILE A 102 8.42 -6.87 -17.99
C ILE A 102 9.55 -7.58 -18.71
N LEU A 103 9.60 -8.91 -18.59
CA LEU A 103 10.59 -9.78 -19.22
C LEU A 103 10.18 -10.08 -20.67
N GLY A 104 10.85 -9.44 -21.62
CA GLY A 104 10.64 -9.75 -23.04
C GLY A 104 11.16 -11.14 -23.42
N ALA A 105 10.37 -11.86 -24.20
CA ALA A 105 10.72 -13.13 -24.79
C ALA A 105 11.76 -12.97 -25.93
N GLN A 106 12.62 -13.97 -26.17
CA GLN A 106 13.58 -13.97 -27.27
C GLN A 106 13.71 -15.37 -27.93
N LEU A 107 14.21 -16.34 -27.19
CA LEU A 107 14.45 -17.69 -27.67
C LEU A 107 13.59 -18.74 -26.99
N ASN A 108 13.32 -18.54 -25.68
CA ASN A 108 12.50 -19.44 -24.87
C ASN A 108 11.79 -18.69 -23.74
N PRO A 109 10.50 -18.42 -23.91
CA PRO A 109 9.72 -18.60 -25.14
C PRO A 109 10.15 -17.64 -26.26
N PRO A 110 9.78 -17.89 -27.52
CA PRO A 110 9.93 -16.90 -28.58
C PRO A 110 8.82 -15.84 -28.46
N PRO A 111 9.06 -14.57 -28.88
CA PRO A 111 8.00 -13.59 -29.02
C PRO A 111 7.07 -13.94 -30.19
N LEU A 112 5.89 -13.34 -30.21
CA LEU A 112 5.07 -13.34 -31.43
C LEU A 112 5.65 -12.39 -32.48
N ASN A 113 5.27 -12.58 -33.76
CA ASN A 113 5.67 -11.66 -34.83
C ASN A 113 4.98 -10.30 -34.67
N ASP A 114 5.55 -9.25 -35.24
CA ASP A 114 5.08 -7.86 -35.12
C ASP A 114 3.62 -7.66 -35.59
N HIS A 115 3.14 -8.51 -36.48
CA HIS A 115 1.80 -8.42 -37.07
C HIS A 115 0.81 -9.45 -36.52
N ASP A 116 1.24 -10.33 -35.63
CA ASP A 116 0.36 -11.30 -35.02
C ASP A 116 -0.68 -10.57 -34.16
N ASP A 117 -1.94 -10.95 -34.30
CA ASP A 117 -3.00 -10.32 -33.49
C ASP A 117 -2.95 -10.85 -32.06
N VAL A 118 -3.21 -9.94 -31.14
CA VAL A 118 -3.28 -10.24 -29.69
C VAL A 118 -4.67 -9.85 -29.21
N ASP A 119 -5.37 -10.75 -28.55
CA ASP A 119 -6.67 -10.47 -27.97
C ASP A 119 -6.55 -9.56 -26.74
N ALA A 120 -7.37 -8.52 -26.70
CA ALA A 120 -7.51 -7.62 -25.56
C ALA A 120 -8.96 -7.55 -25.02
N VAL A 121 -9.86 -8.34 -25.61
CA VAL A 121 -11.27 -8.36 -25.19
C VAL A 121 -11.34 -8.76 -23.72
N THR A 122 -11.99 -7.92 -22.94
CA THR A 122 -12.12 -8.10 -21.50
C THR A 122 -13.57 -8.33 -21.12
N VAL A 123 -13.84 -9.40 -20.40
CA VAL A 123 -15.19 -9.77 -19.96
C VAL A 123 -15.30 -9.61 -18.45
N ILE A 124 -16.13 -8.69 -17.99
CA ILE A 124 -16.45 -8.52 -16.57
C ILE A 124 -17.74 -9.24 -16.26
N GLY A 125 -17.69 -10.06 -15.20
CA GLY A 125 -18.82 -10.90 -14.82
C GLY A 125 -19.09 -11.99 -15.83
N LYS A 126 -18.07 -12.81 -16.15
CA LYS A 126 -18.15 -13.88 -17.15
C LYS A 126 -19.28 -14.90 -16.90
N HIS A 127 -19.74 -15.04 -15.65
CA HIS A 127 -20.85 -15.93 -15.27
C HIS A 127 -22.19 -15.21 -15.12
N ALA A 128 -22.23 -13.89 -15.26
CA ALA A 128 -23.48 -13.14 -15.24
C ALA A 128 -24.36 -13.50 -16.46
N LYS A 129 -25.67 -13.42 -16.30
CA LYS A 129 -26.61 -13.67 -17.42
C LYS A 129 -26.39 -12.72 -18.61
N LYS A 130 -25.93 -11.52 -18.34
CA LYS A 130 -25.64 -10.49 -19.34
C LYS A 130 -24.22 -9.91 -19.11
N PRO A 131 -23.14 -10.66 -19.41
CA PRO A 131 -21.77 -10.20 -19.17
C PRO A 131 -21.47 -8.85 -19.81
N MET A 132 -20.61 -8.07 -19.22
CA MET A 132 -20.13 -6.82 -19.80
C MET A 132 -18.85 -7.06 -20.58
N VAL A 133 -18.89 -6.86 -21.89
CA VAL A 133 -17.77 -7.07 -22.81
C VAL A 133 -17.17 -5.73 -23.22
N LEU A 134 -15.86 -5.57 -23.02
CA LEU A 134 -15.05 -4.39 -23.31
C LEU A 134 -14.02 -4.70 -24.40
N GLY A 135 -13.68 -3.72 -25.22
CA GLY A 135 -12.66 -3.84 -26.26
C GLY A 135 -11.22 -3.83 -25.73
N GLY A 136 -11.03 -3.61 -24.43
CA GLY A 136 -9.72 -3.65 -23.77
C GLY A 136 -9.85 -3.60 -22.25
N PRO A 137 -8.75 -3.89 -21.52
CA PRO A 137 -8.77 -4.12 -20.07
C PRO A 137 -8.80 -2.84 -19.23
N VAL A 138 -8.82 -1.66 -19.83
CA VAL A 138 -8.80 -0.38 -19.11
C VAL A 138 -10.09 0.40 -19.35
N PHE A 139 -10.69 0.93 -18.28
CA PHE A 139 -11.91 1.73 -18.37
C PHE A 139 -11.89 2.94 -17.41
N ILE A 140 -12.82 3.88 -17.62
CA ILE A 140 -12.91 5.11 -16.81
C ILE A 140 -13.62 4.81 -15.49
N SER A 141 -12.92 5.02 -14.37
CA SER A 141 -13.38 4.79 -13.00
C SER A 141 -14.45 5.79 -12.55
N HIS A 142 -15.07 5.51 -11.42
CA HIS A 142 -16.10 6.32 -10.80
C HIS A 142 -15.62 7.72 -10.40
N MET A 143 -16.28 8.73 -10.93
CA MET A 143 -16.05 10.14 -10.63
C MET A 143 -17.40 10.90 -10.69
N SER A 144 -17.81 11.49 -9.57
CA SER A 144 -19.15 12.01 -9.40
C SER A 144 -19.41 13.32 -10.16
N PHE A 145 -20.61 13.45 -10.75
CA PHE A 145 -21.13 14.75 -11.15
C PHE A 145 -21.38 15.65 -9.92
N GLY A 146 -20.97 16.89 -10.00
CA GLY A 146 -20.91 17.82 -8.89
C GLY A 146 -19.48 18.02 -8.39
N ALA A 147 -18.68 16.96 -8.23
CA ALA A 147 -17.23 17.06 -8.07
C ALA A 147 -16.55 17.43 -9.40
N LEU A 148 -17.02 16.84 -10.49
CA LEU A 148 -16.61 17.14 -11.87
C LEU A 148 -17.73 17.87 -12.61
N SER A 149 -17.34 18.62 -13.65
CA SER A 149 -18.27 19.28 -14.56
C SER A 149 -18.99 18.27 -15.46
N LYS A 150 -20.16 18.66 -15.96
CA LYS A 150 -20.91 17.90 -16.96
C LYS A 150 -20.08 17.69 -18.24
N GLU A 151 -19.38 18.71 -18.66
CA GLU A 151 -18.58 18.72 -19.89
C GLU A 151 -17.48 17.62 -19.83
N VAL A 152 -16.70 17.57 -18.77
CA VAL A 152 -15.65 16.54 -18.68
C VAL A 152 -16.23 15.14 -18.52
N LYS A 153 -17.33 14.97 -17.79
CA LYS A 153 -18.00 13.66 -17.68
C LYS A 153 -18.52 13.18 -19.02
N THR A 154 -19.14 14.07 -19.80
CA THR A 154 -19.59 13.76 -21.15
C THR A 154 -18.41 13.45 -22.09
N ALA A 155 -17.32 14.21 -21.99
CA ALA A 155 -16.09 13.95 -22.76
C ALA A 155 -15.47 12.58 -22.45
N LEU A 156 -15.39 12.22 -21.16
CA LEU A 156 -14.89 10.91 -20.73
C LEU A 156 -15.77 9.77 -21.27
N ALA A 157 -17.10 9.93 -21.21
CA ALA A 157 -18.04 8.95 -21.74
C ALA A 157 -17.90 8.78 -23.26
N LYS A 158 -17.88 9.88 -24.03
CA LYS A 158 -17.63 9.84 -25.48
C LYS A 158 -16.29 9.19 -25.84
N GLY A 159 -15.21 9.58 -25.13
CA GLY A 159 -13.87 9.02 -25.35
C GLY A 159 -13.80 7.54 -25.03
N SER A 160 -14.43 7.10 -23.94
CA SER A 160 -14.52 5.67 -23.61
C SER A 160 -15.34 4.89 -24.64
N ALA A 161 -16.39 5.51 -25.18
CA ALA A 161 -17.20 4.90 -26.25
C ALA A 161 -16.41 4.71 -27.55
N MET A 162 -15.62 5.70 -27.96
CA MET A 162 -14.72 5.59 -29.12
C MET A 162 -13.69 4.46 -28.95
N ALA A 163 -13.23 4.22 -27.73
CA ALA A 163 -12.30 3.14 -27.38
C ALA A 163 -13.03 1.81 -27.07
N LYS A 164 -14.35 1.74 -27.20
CA LYS A 164 -15.19 0.56 -26.91
C LYS A 164 -14.98 0.02 -25.48
N THR A 165 -14.81 0.90 -24.50
CA THR A 165 -14.68 0.53 -23.09
C THR A 165 -15.75 1.21 -22.22
N ALA A 166 -15.70 1.00 -20.89
CA ALA A 166 -16.71 1.47 -19.97
C ALA A 166 -16.45 2.86 -19.39
N MET A 167 -17.53 3.53 -19.02
CA MET A 167 -17.59 4.72 -18.18
C MET A 167 -18.37 4.42 -16.90
N CYS A 168 -17.93 4.95 -15.77
CA CYS A 168 -18.60 4.79 -14.49
C CYS A 168 -19.31 6.06 -14.01
N SER A 169 -20.50 5.93 -13.40
CA SER A 169 -21.32 7.07 -12.96
C SER A 169 -20.65 7.92 -11.86
N GLY A 170 -20.02 7.25 -10.90
CA GLY A 170 -19.59 7.88 -9.66
C GLY A 170 -20.73 8.14 -8.67
N GLU A 171 -20.37 8.58 -7.47
CA GLU A 171 -21.26 8.76 -6.30
C GLU A 171 -22.33 9.86 -6.46
N GLY A 172 -22.37 10.53 -7.61
CA GLY A 172 -23.27 11.66 -7.86
C GLY A 172 -24.64 11.31 -8.42
N GLY A 173 -24.93 10.05 -8.65
CA GLY A 173 -26.07 9.62 -9.46
C GLY A 173 -25.74 9.62 -10.95
N ILE A 174 -26.75 9.39 -11.78
CA ILE A 174 -26.62 9.29 -13.25
C ILE A 174 -26.82 10.65 -13.88
N LEU A 175 -25.82 11.12 -14.61
CA LEU A 175 -25.92 12.25 -15.52
C LEU A 175 -26.39 11.72 -16.88
N PRO A 176 -27.59 12.15 -17.41
CA PRO A 176 -28.12 11.57 -18.63
C PRO A 176 -27.21 11.72 -19.83
N GLU A 177 -26.57 12.87 -20.00
CA GLU A 177 -25.66 13.14 -21.12
C GLU A 177 -24.45 12.20 -21.13
N GLU A 178 -23.93 11.86 -19.95
CA GLU A 178 -22.84 10.90 -19.78
C GLU A 178 -23.30 9.49 -20.14
N LYS A 179 -24.42 9.03 -19.54
CA LYS A 179 -24.93 7.67 -19.77
C LYS A 179 -25.26 7.45 -21.25
N ASN A 180 -25.88 8.41 -21.89
CA ASN A 180 -26.24 8.32 -23.31
C ASN A 180 -25.03 8.35 -24.26
N ALA A 181 -23.92 8.92 -23.83
CA ALA A 181 -22.69 8.98 -24.60
C ALA A 181 -21.77 7.77 -24.41
N ALA A 182 -21.98 6.97 -23.38
CA ALA A 182 -21.13 5.82 -23.04
C ALA A 182 -21.40 4.60 -23.94
N TYR A 183 -20.36 3.82 -24.25
CA TYR A 183 -20.49 2.50 -24.91
C TYR A 183 -20.94 1.44 -23.92
N LYS A 184 -20.31 1.37 -22.75
CA LYS A 184 -20.69 0.58 -21.59
C LYS A 184 -20.74 1.47 -20.36
N TYR A 185 -21.73 1.25 -19.50
CA TYR A 185 -21.97 2.11 -18.36
C TYR A 185 -22.09 1.31 -17.07
N ILE A 186 -21.22 1.62 -16.10
CA ILE A 186 -21.22 1.00 -14.75
C ILE A 186 -21.88 1.99 -13.79
N PHE A 187 -22.98 1.57 -13.18
CA PHE A 187 -23.72 2.38 -12.22
C PHE A 187 -23.21 2.13 -10.80
N GLU A 188 -22.74 3.18 -10.11
CA GLU A 188 -22.30 3.10 -8.71
C GLU A 188 -23.49 3.15 -7.76
N TYR A 189 -23.77 2.02 -7.09
CA TYR A 189 -24.82 1.91 -6.09
C TYR A 189 -24.26 2.30 -4.71
N ILE A 190 -24.84 3.35 -4.11
CA ILE A 190 -24.37 4.01 -2.90
C ILE A 190 -25.46 4.08 -1.82
N PRO A 191 -25.09 4.32 -0.53
CA PRO A 191 -26.08 4.43 0.56
C PRO A 191 -27.20 5.44 0.31
N ASN A 192 -26.88 6.55 -0.38
CA ASN A 192 -27.85 7.61 -0.72
C ASN A 192 -28.84 7.23 -1.83
N LYS A 193 -28.59 6.14 -2.58
CA LYS A 193 -29.46 5.61 -3.62
C LYS A 193 -29.87 6.62 -4.70
N TYR A 194 -28.99 7.59 -5.04
CA TYR A 194 -29.26 8.53 -6.12
C TYR A 194 -29.48 7.82 -7.45
N SER A 195 -30.49 8.23 -8.19
CA SER A 195 -30.85 7.67 -9.49
C SER A 195 -31.18 6.16 -9.49
N VAL A 196 -31.45 5.54 -8.34
CA VAL A 196 -31.81 4.13 -8.24
C VAL A 196 -33.28 3.95 -8.67
N THR A 197 -33.46 3.50 -9.90
CA THR A 197 -34.74 3.04 -10.47
C THR A 197 -34.54 1.71 -11.17
N ASP A 198 -35.59 0.92 -11.34
CA ASP A 198 -35.48 -0.36 -12.06
C ASP A 198 -35.03 -0.15 -13.51
N ASP A 199 -35.46 0.94 -14.15
CA ASP A 199 -35.00 1.30 -15.48
C ASP A 199 -33.49 1.56 -15.53
N ASN A 200 -32.97 2.37 -14.61
CA ASN A 200 -31.53 2.61 -14.54
C ASN A 200 -30.70 1.36 -14.23
N LEU A 201 -31.21 0.45 -13.39
CA LEU A 201 -30.55 -0.81 -13.09
C LEU A 201 -30.53 -1.74 -14.33
N ARG A 202 -31.64 -1.84 -15.07
CA ARG A 202 -31.72 -2.65 -16.29
C ARG A 202 -30.93 -2.10 -17.46
N THR A 203 -30.88 -0.78 -17.61
CA THR A 203 -30.23 -0.10 -18.75
C THR A 203 -28.76 0.22 -18.52
N SER A 204 -28.23 0.01 -17.32
CA SER A 204 -26.77 -0.02 -17.05
C SER A 204 -26.18 -1.36 -17.45
N ASP A 205 -24.91 -1.39 -17.87
CA ASP A 205 -24.22 -2.64 -18.26
C ASP A 205 -23.68 -3.41 -17.07
N ALA A 206 -23.39 -2.74 -15.95
CA ALA A 206 -23.04 -3.34 -14.66
C ALA A 206 -23.45 -2.41 -13.51
N ILE A 207 -23.57 -2.96 -12.30
CA ILE A 207 -23.85 -2.21 -11.07
C ILE A 207 -22.76 -2.50 -10.07
N GLU A 208 -22.14 -1.47 -9.48
CA GLU A 208 -21.09 -1.61 -8.49
C GLU A 208 -21.53 -1.05 -7.13
N ILE A 209 -21.61 -1.91 -6.11
CA ILE A 209 -21.88 -1.53 -4.72
C ILE A 209 -20.64 -0.90 -4.14
N LYS A 210 -20.70 0.39 -3.80
CA LYS A 210 -19.56 1.11 -3.25
C LYS A 210 -19.54 1.04 -1.73
N ILE A 211 -18.66 0.22 -1.18
CA ILE A 211 -18.39 0.16 0.27
C ILE A 211 -17.32 1.19 0.67
N GLY A 212 -16.30 1.36 -0.17
CA GLY A 212 -15.21 2.29 0.07
C GLY A 212 -14.54 2.80 -1.20
N GLN A 213 -13.61 3.73 -1.05
CA GLN A 213 -12.82 4.24 -2.16
C GLN A 213 -11.46 4.79 -1.67
N GLY A 214 -10.40 4.58 -2.43
CA GLY A 214 -9.08 5.19 -2.30
C GLY A 214 -8.61 5.34 -0.86
N THR A 215 -8.23 6.55 -0.48
CA THR A 215 -7.73 6.89 0.86
C THR A 215 -8.84 7.31 1.84
N LYS A 216 -10.05 6.80 1.68
CA LYS A 216 -11.22 7.11 2.52
C LYS A 216 -11.97 5.86 3.00
N PRO A 217 -11.31 4.83 3.54
CA PRO A 217 -12.02 3.71 4.12
C PRO A 217 -12.88 4.17 5.30
N GLY A 218 -14.15 3.77 5.35
CA GLY A 218 -15.07 4.10 6.43
C GLY A 218 -15.54 5.57 6.47
N MET A 219 -15.35 6.32 5.39
CA MET A 219 -15.85 7.69 5.28
C MET A 219 -16.66 7.89 4.01
N GLY A 220 -17.85 8.47 4.14
CA GLY A 220 -18.71 8.85 3.00
C GLY A 220 -18.16 10.02 2.20
N GLY A 221 -18.82 10.29 1.06
CA GLY A 221 -18.52 11.46 0.23
C GLY A 221 -19.04 12.75 0.85
N HIS A 222 -18.37 13.85 0.56
CA HIS A 222 -18.82 15.20 0.91
C HIS A 222 -18.77 16.08 -0.32
N LEU A 223 -19.86 16.73 -0.65
CA LEU A 223 -19.95 17.77 -1.67
C LEU A 223 -20.38 19.08 -1.00
N PRO A 224 -19.49 20.09 -0.97
CA PRO A 224 -19.82 21.40 -0.40
C PRO A 224 -20.99 22.07 -1.12
N GLY A 225 -21.84 22.80 -0.36
CA GLY A 225 -23.04 23.46 -0.87
C GLY A 225 -22.79 24.40 -2.05
N GLU A 226 -21.65 25.08 -2.06
CA GLU A 226 -21.22 25.94 -3.17
C GLU A 226 -21.17 25.23 -4.54
N LYS A 227 -21.00 23.89 -4.53
CA LYS A 227 -21.01 23.05 -5.74
C LYS A 227 -22.35 22.40 -6.02
N VAL A 228 -23.33 22.55 -5.12
CA VAL A 228 -24.66 21.97 -5.27
C VAL A 228 -25.55 22.95 -6.07
N THR A 229 -25.30 22.98 -7.38
CA THR A 229 -26.15 23.76 -8.31
C THR A 229 -27.55 23.16 -8.43
N PRO A 230 -28.53 23.86 -8.97
CA PRO A 230 -29.88 23.30 -9.22
C PRO A 230 -29.84 21.99 -10.04
N GLU A 231 -28.92 21.87 -11.00
CA GLU A 231 -28.74 20.67 -11.82
C GLU A 231 -28.24 19.48 -10.98
N VAL A 232 -27.23 19.71 -10.15
CA VAL A 232 -26.67 18.69 -9.21
C VAL A 232 -27.74 18.30 -8.20
N ALA A 233 -28.42 19.28 -7.60
CA ALA A 233 -29.47 19.07 -6.61
C ALA A 233 -30.61 18.20 -7.16
N LYS A 234 -31.06 18.47 -8.40
CA LYS A 234 -32.09 17.68 -9.07
C LYS A 234 -31.75 16.21 -9.21
N ILE A 235 -30.48 15.88 -9.62
CA ILE A 235 -30.05 14.49 -9.80
C ILE A 235 -29.94 13.78 -8.46
N ARG A 236 -29.51 14.49 -7.39
CA ARG A 236 -29.32 13.94 -6.06
C ARG A 236 -30.55 13.99 -5.15
N GLY A 237 -31.66 14.60 -5.62
CA GLY A 237 -32.85 14.78 -4.79
C GLY A 237 -32.59 15.60 -3.53
N LYS A 238 -31.81 16.69 -3.65
CA LYS A 238 -31.37 17.58 -2.54
C LYS A 238 -31.71 19.05 -2.88
N ASN A 239 -31.50 19.93 -1.90
CA ASN A 239 -31.66 21.35 -2.09
C ASN A 239 -30.40 21.98 -2.67
N PRO A 240 -30.52 22.95 -3.62
CA PRO A 240 -29.38 23.73 -4.08
C PRO A 240 -28.71 24.51 -2.93
N GLY A 241 -27.41 24.62 -2.96
CA GLY A 241 -26.62 25.39 -1.98
C GLY A 241 -26.40 24.73 -0.63
N GLU A 242 -26.99 23.57 -0.37
CA GLU A 242 -26.79 22.81 0.88
C GLU A 242 -25.69 21.75 0.73
N ASP A 243 -24.85 21.59 1.79
CA ASP A 243 -23.85 20.54 1.87
C ASP A 243 -24.49 19.15 1.75
N ILE A 244 -23.89 18.30 0.93
CA ILE A 244 -24.34 16.92 0.78
C ILE A 244 -23.29 15.99 1.38
N GLN A 245 -23.65 15.30 2.45
CA GLN A 245 -22.84 14.26 3.09
C GLN A 245 -23.43 12.88 2.82
N SER A 246 -22.60 11.94 2.40
CA SER A 246 -22.98 10.55 2.24
C SER A 246 -22.72 9.78 3.53
N PRO A 247 -23.59 8.83 3.93
CA PRO A 247 -23.31 7.93 5.03
C PRO A 247 -21.99 7.17 4.85
N SER A 248 -21.31 6.85 5.93
CA SER A 248 -20.06 6.10 5.92
C SER A 248 -20.24 4.60 5.63
N LYS A 249 -21.45 4.10 5.76
CA LYS A 249 -21.84 2.70 5.47
C LYS A 249 -23.28 2.62 4.98
N PHE A 250 -23.63 1.49 4.39
CA PHE A 250 -25.03 1.17 4.10
C PHE A 250 -25.76 0.82 5.42
N PRO A 251 -26.89 1.47 5.73
CA PRO A 251 -27.69 1.12 6.92
C PRO A 251 -28.17 -0.34 6.90
N GLU A 252 -28.37 -0.89 5.71
CA GLU A 252 -28.91 -2.23 5.47
C GLU A 252 -27.84 -3.33 5.51
N ILE A 253 -26.54 -3.00 5.51
CA ILE A 253 -25.45 -3.99 5.52
C ILE A 253 -24.85 -4.00 6.92
N ASN A 254 -25.18 -5.01 7.72
CA ASN A 254 -24.62 -5.23 9.05
C ASN A 254 -23.93 -6.61 9.17
N SER A 255 -24.11 -7.46 8.16
CA SER A 255 -23.52 -8.80 8.08
C SER A 255 -23.14 -9.14 6.63
N LYS A 256 -22.41 -10.23 6.42
CA LYS A 256 -22.11 -10.75 5.09
C LYS A 256 -23.36 -11.29 4.38
N GLU A 257 -24.35 -11.76 5.14
CA GLU A 257 -25.66 -12.20 4.66
C GLU A 257 -26.47 -11.04 4.09
N ASP A 258 -26.41 -9.86 4.73
CA ASP A 258 -27.07 -8.66 4.21
C ASP A 258 -26.43 -8.21 2.90
N LEU A 259 -25.10 -8.27 2.81
CA LEU A 259 -24.38 -7.96 1.57
C LEU A 259 -24.76 -8.94 0.43
N LYS A 260 -24.84 -10.25 0.73
CA LYS A 260 -25.31 -11.26 -0.23
C LYS A 260 -26.73 -11.00 -0.69
N SER A 261 -27.60 -10.63 0.24
CA SER A 261 -29.01 -10.29 -0.07
C SER A 261 -29.08 -9.05 -0.99
N MET A 262 -28.23 -8.06 -0.76
CA MET A 262 -28.12 -6.88 -1.62
C MET A 262 -27.63 -7.23 -3.02
N VAL A 263 -26.59 -8.04 -3.16
CA VAL A 263 -26.09 -8.52 -4.45
C VAL A 263 -27.20 -9.25 -5.21
N SER A 264 -27.90 -10.16 -4.52
CA SER A 264 -29.01 -10.95 -5.12
C SER A 264 -30.14 -10.05 -5.57
N MET A 265 -30.58 -9.09 -4.77
CA MET A 265 -31.61 -8.12 -5.09
C MET A 265 -31.24 -7.27 -6.31
N LEU A 266 -30.01 -6.78 -6.38
CA LEU A 266 -29.54 -5.97 -7.53
C LEU A 266 -29.44 -6.83 -8.79
N ARG A 267 -28.99 -8.10 -8.68
CA ARG A 267 -28.92 -9.04 -9.80
C ARG A 267 -30.32 -9.32 -10.38
N GLU A 268 -31.32 -9.49 -9.53
CA GLU A 268 -32.72 -9.68 -9.96
C GLU A 268 -33.25 -8.41 -10.64
N ARG A 269 -33.15 -7.24 -9.98
CA ARG A 269 -33.68 -5.97 -10.49
C ARG A 269 -33.01 -5.50 -11.78
N SER A 270 -31.75 -5.87 -12.00
CA SER A 270 -31.01 -5.58 -13.22
C SER A 270 -31.21 -6.62 -14.33
N GLU A 271 -32.01 -7.66 -14.09
CA GLU A 271 -32.23 -8.80 -15.00
C GLU A 271 -30.95 -9.55 -15.36
N GLY A 272 -30.03 -9.67 -14.40
CA GLY A 272 -28.79 -10.45 -14.52
C GLY A 272 -27.62 -9.69 -15.15
N ARG A 273 -27.54 -8.39 -14.96
CA ARG A 273 -26.31 -7.60 -15.20
C ARG A 273 -25.25 -7.96 -14.15
N PRO A 274 -23.95 -7.84 -14.45
CA PRO A 274 -22.90 -8.04 -13.47
C PRO A 274 -23.06 -7.12 -12.26
N ILE A 275 -22.93 -7.70 -11.06
CA ILE A 275 -22.93 -6.96 -9.79
C ILE A 275 -21.54 -6.98 -9.22
N GLY A 276 -20.96 -5.79 -9.01
CA GLY A 276 -19.65 -5.62 -8.39
C GLY A 276 -19.72 -5.09 -6.97
N ILE A 277 -18.60 -5.27 -6.25
CA ILE A 277 -18.38 -4.67 -4.94
C ILE A 277 -17.06 -3.93 -4.97
N LYS A 278 -17.07 -2.62 -4.64
CA LYS A 278 -15.88 -1.79 -4.57
C LYS A 278 -15.50 -1.51 -3.12
N ILE A 279 -14.26 -1.84 -2.77
CA ILE A 279 -13.68 -1.60 -1.45
C ILE A 279 -12.39 -0.78 -1.55
N ALA A 280 -12.10 0.03 -0.53
CA ALA A 280 -10.77 0.59 -0.34
C ALA A 280 -9.82 -0.51 0.17
N ALA A 281 -8.54 -0.43 -0.18
CA ALA A 281 -7.53 -1.40 0.27
C ALA A 281 -7.19 -1.19 1.77
N GLY A 282 -8.16 -1.45 2.63
CA GLY A 282 -8.02 -1.40 4.09
C GLY A 282 -7.61 -2.77 4.66
N ARG A 283 -8.57 -3.48 5.22
CA ARG A 283 -8.39 -4.85 5.75
C ARG A 283 -8.73 -5.88 4.68
N ILE A 284 -7.93 -5.93 3.63
CA ILE A 284 -8.21 -6.54 2.33
C ILE A 284 -8.80 -7.96 2.46
N GLU A 285 -8.14 -8.86 3.17
CA GLU A 285 -8.57 -10.26 3.26
C GLU A 285 -9.89 -10.41 4.02
N ARG A 286 -10.10 -9.62 5.09
CA ARG A 286 -11.34 -9.64 5.87
C ARG A 286 -12.52 -9.08 5.07
N ASP A 287 -12.28 -8.02 4.32
CA ASP A 287 -13.31 -7.43 3.47
C ASP A 287 -13.61 -8.34 2.27
N LEU A 288 -12.58 -9.01 1.71
CA LEU A 288 -12.74 -9.99 0.65
C LEU A 288 -13.51 -11.25 1.10
N GLU A 289 -13.36 -11.70 2.35
CA GLU A 289 -14.17 -12.80 2.90
C GLU A 289 -15.67 -12.49 2.78
N HIS A 290 -16.07 -11.26 3.13
CA HIS A 290 -17.45 -10.83 3.02
C HIS A 290 -17.88 -10.66 1.57
N CYS A 291 -17.00 -10.12 0.72
CA CYS A 291 -17.27 -9.95 -0.70
C CYS A 291 -17.46 -11.30 -1.40
N VAL A 292 -16.56 -12.26 -1.21
CA VAL A 292 -16.65 -13.60 -1.82
C VAL A 292 -17.89 -14.34 -1.33
N TYR A 293 -18.21 -14.26 -0.05
CA TYR A 293 -19.45 -14.84 0.50
C TYR A 293 -20.72 -14.27 -0.16
N ALA A 294 -20.69 -12.99 -0.54
CA ALA A 294 -21.82 -12.34 -1.20
C ALA A 294 -21.97 -12.73 -2.69
N GLU A 295 -21.00 -13.44 -3.27
CA GLU A 295 -21.02 -13.93 -4.67
C GLU A 295 -21.26 -12.83 -5.71
N PRO A 296 -20.46 -11.72 -5.71
CA PRO A 296 -20.54 -10.73 -6.76
C PRO A 296 -19.91 -11.27 -8.05
N ASP A 297 -20.16 -10.61 -9.17
CA ASP A 297 -19.56 -10.96 -10.46
C ASP A 297 -18.16 -10.36 -10.65
N PHE A 298 -17.87 -9.27 -9.94
CA PHE A 298 -16.54 -8.64 -9.91
C PHE A 298 -16.30 -7.90 -8.59
N ILE A 299 -15.02 -7.74 -8.23
CA ILE A 299 -14.60 -6.96 -7.07
C ILE A 299 -13.58 -5.92 -7.52
N THR A 300 -13.79 -4.67 -7.11
CA THR A 300 -12.85 -3.57 -7.37
C THR A 300 -12.10 -3.20 -6.10
N ILE A 301 -10.77 -3.27 -6.14
CA ILE A 301 -9.88 -2.83 -5.06
C ILE A 301 -9.31 -1.45 -5.39
N ASP A 302 -9.50 -0.50 -4.50
CA ASP A 302 -9.01 0.87 -4.65
C ASP A 302 -7.85 1.14 -3.68
N GLY A 303 -6.62 1.13 -4.22
CA GLY A 303 -5.39 1.25 -3.45
C GLY A 303 -5.02 2.69 -3.06
N ARG A 304 -3.98 2.84 -2.23
CA ARG A 304 -3.52 4.14 -1.69
C ARG A 304 -3.11 5.17 -2.76
N GLY A 305 -2.70 4.75 -3.95
CA GLY A 305 -2.48 5.64 -5.09
C GLY A 305 -3.74 6.32 -5.60
N GLY A 306 -4.92 5.85 -5.17
CA GLY A 306 -6.23 6.42 -5.49
C GLY A 306 -6.40 7.82 -4.92
N ALA A 307 -7.29 8.59 -5.56
CA ALA A 307 -7.49 9.99 -5.25
C ALA A 307 -8.97 10.35 -5.27
N THR A 308 -9.32 11.41 -4.54
CA THR A 308 -10.61 12.06 -4.66
C THR A 308 -10.42 13.56 -4.88
N GLY A 309 -11.43 14.27 -5.36
CA GLY A 309 -11.39 15.72 -5.49
C GLY A 309 -11.30 16.46 -4.15
N SER A 310 -11.70 15.80 -3.06
CA SER A 310 -11.67 16.31 -1.69
C SER A 310 -11.55 15.15 -0.72
N SER A 311 -10.41 15.03 -0.06
CA SER A 311 -10.17 14.09 1.03
C SER A 311 -9.66 14.84 2.25
N PRO A 312 -10.04 14.45 3.48
CA PRO A 312 -9.33 14.93 4.64
C PRO A 312 -7.85 14.57 4.53
N PHE A 313 -6.98 15.56 4.71
CA PHE A 313 -5.54 15.41 4.57
C PHE A 313 -5.00 14.27 5.45
N PHE A 314 -5.42 14.20 6.71
CA PHE A 314 -4.98 13.19 7.65
C PHE A 314 -5.32 11.75 7.22
N LEU A 315 -6.51 11.53 6.62
CA LEU A 315 -6.87 10.21 6.08
C LEU A 315 -6.07 9.87 4.82
N ARG A 316 -5.93 10.83 3.92
CA ARG A 316 -5.17 10.64 2.67
C ARG A 316 -3.73 10.21 2.93
N GLU A 317 -3.09 10.80 3.97
CA GLU A 317 -1.68 10.54 4.26
C GLU A 317 -1.46 9.35 5.20
N ALA A 318 -2.50 8.85 5.88
CA ALA A 318 -2.34 7.83 6.93
C ALA A 318 -3.12 6.53 6.72
N THR A 319 -3.88 6.39 5.61
CA THR A 319 -4.72 5.19 5.42
C THR A 319 -4.43 4.48 4.10
N THR A 320 -4.92 3.25 4.02
CA THR A 320 -4.98 2.43 2.81
C THR A 320 -3.63 1.83 2.37
N VAL A 321 -3.66 0.60 1.94
CA VAL A 321 -2.48 -0.16 1.46
C VAL A 321 -2.09 0.31 0.06
N PRO A 322 -0.79 0.45 -0.25
CA PRO A 322 -0.31 0.76 -1.61
C PRO A 322 -0.84 -0.22 -2.66
N THR A 323 -1.17 0.28 -3.84
CA THR A 323 -1.91 -0.45 -4.88
C THR A 323 -1.22 -1.74 -5.32
N ILE A 324 0.12 -1.76 -5.43
CA ILE A 324 0.89 -2.96 -5.79
C ILE A 324 0.66 -4.08 -4.76
N TYR A 325 0.82 -3.78 -3.47
CA TYR A 325 0.60 -4.76 -2.41
C TYR A 325 -0.89 -5.13 -2.27
N ALA A 326 -1.79 -4.16 -2.50
CA ALA A 326 -3.22 -4.42 -2.45
C ALA A 326 -3.65 -5.43 -3.52
N LEU A 327 -3.14 -5.30 -4.75
CA LEU A 327 -3.40 -6.23 -5.84
C LEU A 327 -2.83 -7.62 -5.54
N ALA A 328 -1.56 -7.72 -5.16
CA ALA A 328 -0.92 -8.99 -4.83
C ALA A 328 -1.66 -9.75 -3.72
N ARG A 329 -2.06 -9.04 -2.65
CA ARG A 329 -2.83 -9.62 -1.53
C ARG A 329 -4.23 -10.05 -1.95
N ALA A 330 -4.92 -9.23 -2.74
CA ALA A 330 -6.27 -9.57 -3.22
C ALA A 330 -6.24 -10.79 -4.13
N ARG A 331 -5.31 -10.87 -5.09
CA ARG A 331 -5.15 -12.03 -5.97
C ARG A 331 -4.83 -13.29 -5.18
N LYS A 332 -3.85 -13.22 -4.29
CA LYS A 332 -3.47 -14.34 -3.41
C LYS A 332 -4.65 -14.85 -2.58
N TYR A 333 -5.48 -13.94 -2.05
CA TYR A 333 -6.67 -14.34 -1.30
C TYR A 333 -7.68 -15.05 -2.20
N LEU A 334 -8.04 -14.47 -3.36
CA LEU A 334 -9.00 -15.06 -4.29
C LEU A 334 -8.54 -16.44 -4.79
N ASP A 335 -7.25 -16.61 -5.08
CA ASP A 335 -6.66 -17.90 -5.46
C ASP A 335 -6.74 -18.92 -4.32
N SER A 336 -6.49 -18.50 -3.08
CA SER A 336 -6.53 -19.39 -1.91
C SER A 336 -7.92 -19.98 -1.64
N VAL A 337 -8.98 -19.29 -2.08
CA VAL A 337 -10.38 -19.76 -1.96
C VAL A 337 -10.95 -20.26 -3.29
N ASN A 338 -10.10 -20.46 -4.31
CA ASN A 338 -10.46 -20.87 -5.67
C ASN A 338 -11.60 -20.04 -6.27
N SER A 339 -11.57 -18.72 -6.05
CA SER A 339 -12.58 -17.80 -6.57
C SER A 339 -12.21 -17.33 -7.98
N ASP A 340 -13.16 -17.39 -8.89
CA ASP A 340 -13.05 -16.90 -10.27
C ASP A 340 -13.77 -15.56 -10.51
N ILE A 341 -14.12 -14.86 -9.43
CA ILE A 341 -14.67 -13.51 -9.44
C ILE A 341 -13.68 -12.57 -10.14
N SER A 342 -14.15 -11.79 -11.11
CA SER A 342 -13.29 -10.83 -11.82
C SER A 342 -12.70 -9.78 -10.86
N LEU A 343 -11.37 -9.61 -10.87
CA LEU A 343 -10.66 -8.65 -10.05
C LEU A 343 -10.34 -7.38 -10.83
N VAL A 344 -10.89 -6.26 -10.41
CA VAL A 344 -10.58 -4.94 -10.95
C VAL A 344 -9.68 -4.18 -9.99
N ILE A 345 -8.62 -3.58 -10.50
CA ILE A 345 -7.71 -2.75 -9.70
C ILE A 345 -7.83 -1.28 -10.09
N THR A 346 -7.80 -0.40 -9.11
CA THR A 346 -7.68 1.05 -9.28
C THR A 346 -6.81 1.65 -8.19
N GLY A 347 -6.34 2.87 -8.38
CA GLY A 347 -5.51 3.54 -7.37
C GLY A 347 -4.14 3.96 -7.89
N GLY A 348 -4.10 4.96 -8.77
CA GLY A 348 -2.85 5.63 -9.15
C GLY A 348 -2.18 5.17 -10.43
N LEU A 349 -2.67 4.13 -11.10
CA LEU A 349 -2.13 3.67 -12.38
C LEU A 349 -2.29 4.74 -13.47
N ARG A 350 -1.29 4.89 -14.36
CA ARG A 350 -1.21 6.03 -15.29
C ARG A 350 -0.96 5.66 -16.74
N VAL A 351 -0.07 4.71 -17.01
CA VAL A 351 0.45 4.39 -18.34
C VAL A 351 0.25 2.92 -18.67
N SER A 352 0.36 2.58 -19.94
CA SER A 352 0.20 1.21 -20.43
C SER A 352 1.08 0.18 -19.74
N ALA A 353 2.29 0.56 -19.35
CA ALA A 353 3.19 -0.30 -18.60
C ALA A 353 2.62 -0.67 -17.21
N ASP A 354 2.01 0.30 -16.48
CA ASP A 354 1.34 0.03 -15.22
C ASP A 354 0.19 -0.96 -15.41
N PHE A 355 -0.56 -0.79 -16.51
CA PHE A 355 -1.73 -1.63 -16.80
C PHE A 355 -1.31 -3.07 -17.14
N ALA A 356 -0.30 -3.23 -17.99
CA ALA A 356 0.25 -4.55 -18.32
C ALA A 356 0.81 -5.29 -17.10
N LYS A 357 1.53 -4.57 -16.22
CA LYS A 357 2.03 -5.12 -14.95
C LYS A 357 0.90 -5.50 -14.01
N ALA A 358 -0.15 -4.69 -13.92
CA ALA A 358 -1.33 -5.01 -13.11
C ALA A 358 -2.08 -6.25 -13.63
N LEU A 359 -2.22 -6.41 -14.94
CA LEU A 359 -2.78 -7.62 -15.55
C LEU A 359 -1.91 -8.84 -15.24
N ALA A 360 -0.60 -8.72 -15.41
CA ALA A 360 0.35 -9.77 -15.08
C ALA A 360 0.32 -10.17 -13.59
N MET A 361 0.01 -9.23 -12.70
CA MET A 361 -0.21 -9.50 -11.26
C MET A 361 -1.60 -10.09 -10.96
N GLY A 362 -2.41 -10.39 -11.97
CA GLY A 362 -3.68 -11.08 -11.84
C GLY A 362 -4.91 -10.18 -11.71
N ALA A 363 -4.86 -8.92 -12.13
CA ALA A 363 -6.05 -8.13 -12.37
C ALA A 363 -6.71 -8.53 -13.68
N ASP A 364 -8.05 -8.65 -13.71
CA ASP A 364 -8.80 -8.85 -14.97
C ASP A 364 -9.02 -7.53 -15.71
N ALA A 365 -9.07 -6.41 -14.97
CA ALA A 365 -9.21 -5.07 -15.56
C ALA A 365 -8.63 -3.98 -14.66
N VAL A 366 -8.39 -2.82 -15.25
CA VAL A 366 -7.88 -1.62 -14.58
C VAL A 366 -8.85 -0.47 -14.75
N ALA A 367 -9.24 0.17 -13.65
CA ALA A 367 -10.08 1.36 -13.68
C ALA A 367 -9.23 2.62 -13.41
N VAL A 368 -9.28 3.60 -14.32
CA VAL A 368 -8.49 4.83 -14.27
C VAL A 368 -9.35 6.07 -14.03
N ALA A 369 -8.97 6.91 -13.07
CA ALA A 369 -9.62 8.19 -12.79
C ALA A 369 -8.74 9.37 -13.24
N SER A 370 -7.70 9.68 -12.48
CA SER A 370 -6.83 10.84 -12.74
C SER A 370 -6.15 10.77 -14.11
N ALA A 371 -5.77 9.58 -14.60
CA ALA A 371 -5.19 9.43 -15.92
C ALA A 371 -6.18 9.85 -17.03
N GLY A 372 -7.43 9.40 -16.94
CA GLY A 372 -8.47 9.83 -17.86
C GLY A 372 -8.74 11.35 -17.80
N LEU A 373 -8.72 11.94 -16.59
CA LEU A 373 -8.86 13.39 -16.43
C LEU A 373 -7.69 14.16 -17.05
N ILE A 374 -6.45 13.68 -16.89
CA ILE A 374 -5.25 14.27 -17.50
C ILE A 374 -5.34 14.18 -19.02
N ALA A 375 -5.75 13.03 -19.55
CA ALA A 375 -5.98 12.85 -20.97
C ALA A 375 -7.03 13.85 -21.49
N ALA A 376 -8.14 14.09 -20.77
CA ALA A 376 -9.14 15.06 -21.15
C ALA A 376 -8.60 16.51 -21.15
N ALA A 377 -8.19 17.03 -19.99
CA ALA A 377 -7.72 18.41 -19.86
C ALA A 377 -7.06 18.75 -18.51
N CYS A 378 -7.09 17.87 -17.52
CA CYS A 378 -6.63 18.17 -16.16
C CYS A 378 -5.14 18.48 -16.13
N GLN A 379 -4.75 19.61 -15.51
CA GLN A 379 -3.37 20.06 -15.34
C GLN A 379 -2.84 19.83 -13.91
N GLN A 380 -3.58 19.09 -13.08
CA GLN A 380 -3.21 18.76 -11.69
C GLN A 380 -2.90 19.97 -10.79
N TYR A 381 -3.68 21.05 -10.90
CA TYR A 381 -3.55 22.20 -9.99
C TYR A 381 -3.83 21.89 -8.53
N ARG A 382 -4.42 20.71 -8.21
CA ARG A 382 -4.78 20.26 -6.86
C ARG A 382 -5.77 21.18 -6.10
N ILE A 383 -6.51 22.01 -6.81
CA ILE A 383 -7.54 22.91 -6.28
C ILE A 383 -8.97 22.37 -6.51
N CYS A 384 -9.13 21.07 -6.75
CA CYS A 384 -10.44 20.47 -7.04
C CYS A 384 -11.47 20.74 -5.93
N GLY A 385 -11.02 20.83 -4.66
CA GLY A 385 -11.88 21.15 -3.52
C GLY A 385 -12.56 22.52 -3.62
N SER A 386 -11.87 23.54 -4.14
CA SER A 386 -12.36 24.91 -4.20
C SER A 386 -13.47 25.15 -5.26
N GLY A 387 -13.64 24.24 -6.22
CA GLY A 387 -14.56 24.45 -7.35
C GLY A 387 -14.06 25.42 -8.43
N ASN A 388 -12.89 26.02 -8.28
CA ASN A 388 -12.32 27.03 -9.18
C ASN A 388 -11.36 26.46 -10.23
N CYS A 389 -11.61 25.24 -10.71
CA CYS A 389 -10.73 24.59 -11.68
C CYS A 389 -10.66 25.40 -13.00
N PRO A 390 -9.48 25.98 -13.36
CA PRO A 390 -9.39 26.92 -14.49
C PRO A 390 -9.56 26.27 -15.87
N VAL A 391 -9.47 24.95 -15.94
CA VAL A 391 -9.61 24.17 -17.18
C VAL A 391 -10.98 23.49 -17.31
N GLY A 392 -11.96 23.88 -16.48
CA GLY A 392 -13.33 23.38 -16.60
C GLY A 392 -13.59 21.94 -16.14
N VAL A 393 -12.61 21.28 -15.48
CA VAL A 393 -12.72 19.85 -15.09
C VAL A 393 -13.46 19.69 -13.76
N ALA A 394 -12.97 20.28 -12.68
CA ALA A 394 -13.51 20.10 -11.32
C ALA A 394 -14.18 21.40 -10.83
N THR A 395 -15.20 21.83 -11.55
CA THR A 395 -15.93 23.08 -11.27
C THR A 395 -17.41 22.94 -11.66
N GLN A 396 -18.27 23.75 -11.02
CA GLN A 396 -19.64 23.93 -11.40
C GLN A 396 -19.91 25.37 -11.90
N ASP A 397 -18.90 26.24 -11.89
CA ASP A 397 -18.97 27.60 -12.41
C ASP A 397 -19.22 27.56 -13.93
N PRO A 398 -20.30 28.18 -14.44
CA PRO A 398 -20.65 28.12 -15.86
C PRO A 398 -19.58 28.71 -16.79
N GLU A 399 -18.85 29.76 -16.35
CA GLU A 399 -17.81 30.38 -17.16
C GLU A 399 -16.54 29.54 -17.24
N LEU A 400 -16.21 28.86 -16.14
CA LEU A 400 -15.08 27.94 -16.14
C LEU A 400 -15.38 26.65 -16.93
N ARG A 401 -16.63 26.15 -16.85
CA ARG A 401 -17.07 24.96 -17.58
C ARG A 401 -16.96 25.15 -19.11
N LYS A 402 -17.30 26.30 -19.62
CA LYS A 402 -17.21 26.65 -21.08
C LYS A 402 -15.81 26.51 -21.67
N ARG A 403 -14.77 26.48 -20.84
CA ARG A 403 -13.38 26.35 -21.30
C ARG A 403 -13.01 24.94 -21.75
N LEU A 404 -13.79 23.94 -21.34
CA LEU A 404 -13.56 22.57 -21.75
C LEU A 404 -14.36 22.26 -23.01
N ASN A 405 -13.66 22.07 -24.13
CA ASN A 405 -14.25 21.58 -25.36
C ASN A 405 -14.48 20.07 -25.22
N VAL A 406 -15.74 19.66 -25.20
CA VAL A 406 -16.16 18.27 -24.95
C VAL A 406 -15.64 17.33 -26.02
N ASP A 407 -15.73 17.68 -27.31
CA ASP A 407 -15.35 16.79 -28.39
C ASP A 407 -13.82 16.63 -28.51
N ALA A 408 -13.08 17.74 -28.39
CA ALA A 408 -11.62 17.68 -28.35
C ALA A 408 -11.11 16.89 -27.13
N ALA A 409 -11.71 17.05 -25.95
CA ALA A 409 -11.38 16.28 -24.77
C ALA A 409 -11.72 14.79 -24.94
N ALA A 410 -12.85 14.47 -25.57
CA ALA A 410 -13.26 13.10 -25.87
C ALA A 410 -12.28 12.40 -26.82
N GLU A 411 -11.85 13.08 -27.89
CA GLU A 411 -10.85 12.57 -28.82
C GLU A 411 -9.51 12.27 -28.09
N ARG A 412 -9.05 13.16 -27.24
CA ARG A 412 -7.84 12.96 -26.43
C ARG A 412 -7.95 11.75 -25.51
N VAL A 413 -9.10 11.55 -24.85
CA VAL A 413 -9.37 10.38 -24.00
C VAL A 413 -9.39 9.10 -24.85
N ALA A 414 -10.04 9.13 -26.01
CA ALA A 414 -10.06 7.99 -26.93
C ALA A 414 -8.65 7.63 -27.40
N ASN A 415 -7.85 8.62 -27.79
CA ASN A 415 -6.48 8.42 -28.22
C ASN A 415 -5.64 7.78 -27.10
N TYR A 416 -5.73 8.31 -25.87
CA TYR A 416 -5.03 7.75 -24.70
C TYR A 416 -5.39 6.27 -24.46
N LEU A 417 -6.69 5.94 -24.49
CA LEU A 417 -7.15 4.56 -24.26
C LEU A 417 -6.74 3.62 -25.39
N ASN A 418 -6.93 4.05 -26.66
CA ASN A 418 -6.57 3.23 -27.82
C ASN A 418 -5.05 2.99 -27.93
N VAL A 419 -4.22 4.01 -27.65
CA VAL A 419 -2.76 3.86 -27.57
C VAL A 419 -2.40 2.91 -26.43
N SER A 420 -3.00 3.05 -25.26
CA SER A 420 -2.78 2.16 -24.13
C SER A 420 -3.10 0.69 -24.50
N PHE A 421 -4.24 0.45 -25.17
CA PHE A 421 -4.61 -0.91 -25.61
C PHE A 421 -3.59 -1.48 -26.61
N LYS A 422 -3.14 -0.67 -27.57
CA LYS A 422 -2.12 -1.07 -28.54
C LYS A 422 -0.81 -1.43 -27.83
N GLU A 423 -0.40 -0.64 -26.85
CA GLU A 423 0.85 -0.87 -26.11
C GLU A 423 0.74 -2.08 -25.19
N ILE A 424 -0.41 -2.33 -24.53
CA ILE A 424 -0.64 -3.54 -23.74
C ILE A 424 -0.58 -4.79 -24.62
N LYS A 425 -1.21 -4.75 -25.82
CA LYS A 425 -1.08 -5.83 -26.81
C LYS A 425 0.39 -6.03 -27.24
N THR A 426 1.18 -4.96 -27.31
CA THR A 426 2.61 -5.07 -27.63
C THR A 426 3.37 -5.74 -26.49
N PHE A 427 3.06 -5.43 -25.23
CA PHE A 427 3.66 -6.16 -24.09
C PHE A 427 3.34 -7.66 -24.16
N ALA A 428 2.09 -8.05 -24.38
CA ALA A 428 1.74 -9.46 -24.53
C ALA A 428 2.46 -10.11 -25.72
N ARG A 429 2.59 -9.40 -26.87
CA ARG A 429 3.31 -9.90 -28.04
C ARG A 429 4.79 -10.15 -27.76
N VAL A 430 5.47 -9.20 -27.13
CA VAL A 430 6.91 -9.34 -26.82
C VAL A 430 7.19 -10.33 -25.68
N THR A 431 6.20 -10.75 -24.92
CA THR A 431 6.30 -11.83 -23.94
C THR A 431 5.86 -13.19 -24.49
N GLY A 432 5.38 -13.25 -25.76
CA GLY A 432 4.98 -14.48 -26.43
C GLY A 432 3.53 -14.90 -26.22
N HIS A 433 2.67 -13.99 -25.73
CA HIS A 433 1.27 -14.27 -25.42
C HIS A 433 0.31 -13.79 -26.51
N THR A 434 -0.72 -14.58 -26.78
CA THR A 434 -1.78 -14.30 -27.77
C THR A 434 -2.94 -13.49 -27.20
N SER A 435 -3.01 -13.33 -25.87
CA SER A 435 -3.97 -12.48 -25.17
C SER A 435 -3.29 -11.64 -24.11
N VAL A 436 -3.79 -10.44 -23.87
CA VAL A 436 -3.33 -9.59 -22.75
C VAL A 436 -3.64 -10.19 -21.38
N HIS A 437 -4.60 -11.13 -21.33
CA HIS A 437 -4.97 -11.86 -20.12
C HIS A 437 -4.11 -13.11 -19.86
N ASP A 438 -3.17 -13.45 -20.79
CA ASP A 438 -2.18 -14.50 -20.58
C ASP A 438 -0.94 -13.96 -19.83
N LEU A 439 -0.78 -12.63 -19.73
CA LEU A 439 0.27 -12.02 -18.94
C LEU A 439 0.19 -12.51 -17.48
N SER A 440 1.34 -12.88 -16.93
CA SER A 440 1.45 -13.48 -15.60
C SER A 440 2.63 -12.92 -14.82
N VAL A 441 2.70 -13.24 -13.52
CA VAL A 441 3.84 -12.86 -12.70
C VAL A 441 5.18 -13.44 -13.17
N ASP A 442 5.13 -14.49 -13.99
CA ASP A 442 6.34 -15.08 -14.61
C ASP A 442 6.95 -14.17 -15.67
N ASP A 443 6.17 -13.25 -16.22
CA ASP A 443 6.61 -12.21 -17.14
C ASP A 443 7.20 -10.98 -16.41
N LEU A 444 7.24 -10.99 -15.09
CA LEU A 444 7.65 -9.85 -14.28
C LEU A 444 8.90 -10.15 -13.45
N ILE A 445 9.70 -9.11 -13.26
CA ILE A 445 10.74 -9.02 -12.23
C ILE A 445 10.69 -7.66 -11.56
N THR A 446 11.28 -7.53 -10.39
CA THR A 446 11.39 -6.25 -9.70
C THR A 446 12.81 -5.96 -9.25
N THR A 447 13.19 -4.68 -9.25
CA THR A 447 14.45 -4.20 -8.69
C THR A 447 14.32 -3.81 -7.22
N ASP A 448 13.09 -3.81 -6.69
CA ASP A 448 12.79 -3.45 -5.30
C ASP A 448 12.63 -4.71 -4.44
N LYS A 449 13.34 -4.75 -3.30
CA LYS A 449 13.35 -5.90 -2.38
C LYS A 449 12.02 -6.12 -1.69
N ASP A 450 11.34 -5.05 -1.29
CA ASP A 450 10.07 -5.15 -0.57
C ASP A 450 8.96 -5.62 -1.52
N ILE A 451 8.98 -5.17 -2.79
CA ILE A 451 8.07 -5.70 -3.81
C ILE A 451 8.32 -7.20 -4.01
N ALA A 452 9.58 -7.64 -4.12
CA ALA A 452 9.89 -9.06 -4.27
C ALA A 452 9.47 -9.88 -3.04
N GLU A 453 9.69 -9.37 -1.82
CA GLU A 453 9.37 -10.09 -0.58
C GLU A 453 7.85 -10.23 -0.35
N TYR A 454 7.08 -9.15 -0.64
CA TYR A 454 5.65 -9.10 -0.31
C TYR A 454 4.70 -9.32 -1.50
N THR A 455 5.24 -9.61 -2.69
CA THR A 455 4.48 -10.03 -3.87
C THR A 455 5.01 -11.36 -4.38
N ASN A 456 4.42 -11.90 -5.43
CA ASN A 456 4.95 -13.10 -6.10
C ASN A 456 5.95 -12.76 -7.22
N ILE A 457 6.36 -11.49 -7.34
CA ILE A 457 7.29 -11.02 -8.38
C ILE A 457 8.71 -11.30 -7.91
N ARG A 458 9.50 -12.01 -8.73
CA ARG A 458 10.91 -12.33 -8.42
C ARG A 458 11.79 -11.09 -8.47
N HIS A 459 12.84 -11.08 -7.66
CA HIS A 459 13.83 -10.01 -7.73
C HIS A 459 14.72 -10.17 -8.98
N ALA A 460 15.08 -9.07 -9.61
CA ALA A 460 15.89 -9.06 -10.84
C ALA A 460 17.29 -9.70 -10.70
N GLY A 461 17.79 -9.85 -9.48
CA GLY A 461 19.02 -10.58 -9.17
C GLY A 461 18.85 -12.10 -9.11
N GLU A 462 17.63 -12.63 -9.24
CA GLU A 462 17.36 -14.06 -9.25
C GLU A 462 17.40 -14.62 -10.67
N ALA A 463 17.93 -15.84 -10.83
CA ALA A 463 17.97 -16.48 -12.15
C ALA A 463 16.55 -16.80 -12.64
N THR A 464 16.25 -16.42 -13.89
CA THR A 464 15.01 -16.76 -14.59
C THR A 464 15.24 -17.95 -15.50
N GLY A 465 14.39 -18.97 -15.42
CA GLY A 465 14.40 -20.12 -16.31
C GLY A 465 14.55 -21.46 -15.59
N ASN A 466 13.97 -22.50 -16.17
CA ASN A 466 14.02 -23.90 -15.71
C ASN A 466 15.41 -24.55 -15.80
N HIS A 467 16.49 -23.77 -15.93
CA HIS A 467 17.86 -24.21 -15.78
C HIS A 467 18.44 -23.98 -14.37
N VAL A 468 17.61 -23.81 -13.34
CA VAL A 468 17.92 -24.59 -12.16
C VAL A 468 17.77 -26.03 -12.67
N ILE A 469 18.88 -26.68 -13.05
CA ILE A 469 18.97 -28.13 -12.95
C ILE A 469 18.31 -28.40 -11.58
N LYS A 470 17.05 -28.83 -11.61
CA LYS A 470 16.56 -29.70 -10.56
C LYS A 470 17.52 -30.89 -10.68
N LYS A 471 18.69 -30.78 -10.06
CA LYS A 471 19.11 -31.93 -9.29
C LYS A 471 17.87 -32.16 -8.44
N GLU A 472 17.07 -33.13 -8.80
CA GLU A 472 16.35 -33.92 -7.82
C GLU A 472 17.47 -34.37 -6.86
N ASN A 473 17.82 -33.51 -5.92
CA ASN A 473 18.39 -33.90 -4.68
C ASN A 473 17.23 -34.67 -4.03
N LYS A 474 17.11 -35.93 -4.38
CA LYS A 474 16.56 -36.91 -3.47
C LYS A 474 17.30 -36.63 -2.20
N LYS A 475 16.62 -36.03 -1.22
CA LYS A 475 17.23 -35.45 -0.04
C LYS A 475 17.75 -36.63 0.78
N MET A 476 19.03 -36.96 0.62
CA MET A 476 19.73 -37.84 1.55
C MET A 476 19.67 -37.15 2.90
N LYS A 477 18.95 -37.74 3.84
CA LYS A 477 18.86 -37.22 5.20
C LYS A 477 20.02 -37.79 6.01
N LYS A 478 20.66 -36.95 6.83
CA LYS A 478 21.72 -37.35 7.71
C LYS A 478 21.16 -37.81 9.04
N TYR A 479 21.54 -38.97 9.49
CA TYR A 479 21.05 -39.57 10.72
C TYR A 479 22.19 -39.85 11.67
N ARG A 480 21.94 -39.65 12.97
CA ARG A 480 22.81 -40.14 14.05
C ARG A 480 22.15 -41.33 14.71
N CYS A 481 22.86 -42.44 14.81
CA CYS A 481 22.38 -43.59 15.53
C CYS A 481 22.56 -43.40 17.05
N LYS A 482 21.47 -43.41 17.81
CA LYS A 482 21.47 -43.28 19.27
C LYS A 482 22.10 -44.50 19.98
N VAL A 483 22.26 -45.60 19.26
CA VAL A 483 22.82 -46.86 19.82
C VAL A 483 24.34 -46.92 19.73
N CYS A 484 24.91 -46.54 18.57
CA CYS A 484 26.35 -46.68 18.34
C CYS A 484 27.06 -45.33 18.04
N GLY A 485 26.29 -44.22 17.96
CA GLY A 485 26.87 -42.89 17.69
C GLY A 485 27.16 -42.60 16.22
N GLU A 486 27.05 -43.59 15.31
CA GLU A 486 27.37 -43.44 13.89
C GLU A 486 26.51 -42.39 13.22
N ILE A 487 27.13 -41.52 12.41
CA ILE A 487 26.47 -40.51 11.59
C ILE A 487 26.56 -40.96 10.13
N PHE A 488 25.43 -41.13 9.46
CA PHE A 488 25.33 -41.62 8.07
C PHE A 488 24.22 -40.94 7.31
N GLU A 489 24.31 -41.01 5.99
CA GLU A 489 23.28 -40.47 5.11
C GLU A 489 22.43 -41.63 4.55
N ALA A 490 21.11 -41.43 4.52
CA ALA A 490 20.17 -42.41 3.95
C ALA A 490 19.03 -41.71 3.19
N GLU A 491 18.52 -42.43 2.17
CA GLU A 491 17.35 -42.08 1.40
C GLU A 491 16.17 -42.96 1.85
N GLY A 492 15.02 -42.38 2.21
CA GLY A 492 13.84 -43.14 2.65
C GLY A 492 13.95 -43.66 4.09
N GLU A 493 13.55 -44.92 4.34
CA GLU A 493 13.68 -45.55 5.67
C GLU A 493 15.17 -45.79 6.03
N ALA A 494 15.64 -45.01 6.99
CA ALA A 494 17.05 -45.06 7.40
C ALA A 494 17.38 -46.33 8.21
N VAL A 495 18.52 -46.97 7.89
CA VAL A 495 19.07 -48.09 8.62
C VAL A 495 20.53 -47.79 8.95
N CYS A 496 20.91 -47.80 10.21
CA CYS A 496 22.31 -47.57 10.60
C CYS A 496 23.24 -48.59 9.94
N PRO A 497 24.24 -48.15 9.17
CA PRO A 497 25.14 -49.07 8.46
C PRO A 497 25.99 -49.93 9.43
N LEU A 498 26.26 -49.40 10.62
CA LEU A 498 27.14 -50.08 11.61
C LEU A 498 26.38 -51.09 12.47
N CYS A 499 25.27 -50.68 13.13
CA CYS A 499 24.57 -51.54 14.12
C CYS A 499 23.18 -52.00 13.66
N LYS A 500 22.76 -51.67 12.41
CA LYS A 500 21.49 -52.03 11.80
C LYS A 500 20.22 -51.50 12.53
N SER A 501 20.39 -50.53 13.42
CA SER A 501 19.26 -49.88 14.09
C SER A 501 18.40 -49.05 13.11
N THR A 502 17.06 -49.01 13.36
CA THR A 502 16.05 -48.31 12.55
C THR A 502 15.10 -47.51 13.44
N GLY A 503 14.25 -46.67 12.85
CA GLY A 503 13.13 -45.96 13.51
C GLY A 503 13.60 -45.05 14.66
N ASP A 504 12.99 -45.15 15.84
CA ASP A 504 13.22 -44.28 17.01
C ASP A 504 14.66 -44.28 17.54
N LYS A 505 15.46 -45.24 17.10
CA LYS A 505 16.89 -45.34 17.44
C LYS A 505 17.79 -44.48 16.55
N LEU A 506 17.20 -43.81 15.54
CA LEU A 506 17.88 -42.90 14.63
C LEU A 506 17.32 -41.49 14.86
N GLU A 507 18.23 -40.54 14.98
CA GLU A 507 17.88 -39.12 15.07
C GLU A 507 18.33 -38.41 13.81
N GLU A 508 17.39 -37.70 13.15
CA GLU A 508 17.72 -36.92 11.99
C GLU A 508 18.58 -35.71 12.41
N VAL A 509 19.82 -35.67 11.95
CA VAL A 509 20.72 -34.52 12.15
C VAL A 509 20.32 -33.44 11.17
N LYS A 510 19.55 -32.46 11.61
CA LYS A 510 19.28 -31.27 10.82
C LYS A 510 20.56 -30.47 10.66
N GLU A 511 21.12 -30.41 9.46
CA GLU A 511 22.23 -29.52 9.17
C GLU A 511 21.79 -28.08 9.44
N MET A 512 22.61 -27.35 10.22
CA MET A 512 22.55 -25.90 10.23
C MET A 512 22.76 -25.42 8.78
N LYS A 513 21.96 -24.48 8.32
CA LYS A 513 22.12 -23.87 6.99
C LYS A 513 23.50 -23.22 6.91
N THR A 514 24.49 -23.96 6.41
CA THR A 514 25.81 -23.38 6.12
C THR A 514 25.66 -22.31 5.05
N SER A 515 26.38 -21.20 5.20
CA SER A 515 26.36 -20.13 4.21
C SER A 515 26.87 -20.68 2.85
N LYS A 516 26.44 -20.08 1.73
CA LYS A 516 26.97 -20.43 0.39
C LYS A 516 28.49 -20.19 0.26
N TYR A 517 29.08 -19.55 1.26
CA TYR A 517 30.49 -19.21 1.33
C TYR A 517 31.27 -20.16 2.26
N ALA A 518 30.64 -21.21 2.79
CA ALA A 518 31.24 -22.10 3.80
C ALA A 518 32.63 -22.59 3.41
N GLY A 519 33.60 -22.42 4.33
CA GLY A 519 35.01 -22.83 4.18
C GLY A 519 35.84 -21.90 3.28
N THR A 520 35.31 -20.79 2.77
CA THR A 520 36.04 -19.85 1.90
C THR A 520 36.67 -18.69 2.67
N GLN A 521 37.65 -17.99 2.07
CA GLN A 521 38.16 -16.74 2.60
C GLN A 521 37.07 -15.63 2.64
N THR A 522 36.08 -15.70 1.71
CA THR A 522 34.94 -14.77 1.70
C THR A 522 34.08 -14.92 2.94
N GLU A 523 33.83 -16.13 3.44
CA GLU A 523 33.13 -16.34 4.70
C GLU A 523 33.84 -15.64 5.86
N LYS A 524 35.15 -15.86 6.01
CA LYS A 524 35.97 -15.18 7.03
C LYS A 524 35.93 -13.64 6.90
N ASN A 525 35.88 -13.14 5.67
CA ASN A 525 35.76 -11.70 5.43
C ASN A 525 34.37 -11.17 5.86
N LEU A 526 33.31 -11.93 5.63
CA LEU A 526 31.94 -11.59 6.05
C LEU A 526 31.82 -11.63 7.59
N GLU A 527 32.40 -12.63 8.22
CA GLU A 527 32.47 -12.73 9.70
C GLU A 527 33.21 -11.52 10.29
N ALA A 528 34.36 -11.17 9.71
CA ALA A 528 35.16 -10.04 10.14
C ALA A 528 34.42 -8.69 9.91
N ALA A 529 33.72 -8.56 8.78
CA ALA A 529 32.90 -7.40 8.50
C ALA A 529 31.73 -7.27 9.47
N PHE A 530 30.99 -8.35 9.73
CA PHE A 530 29.92 -8.40 10.72
C PHE A 530 30.41 -8.01 12.13
N ALA A 531 31.55 -8.57 12.56
CA ALA A 531 32.16 -8.25 13.85
C ALA A 531 32.59 -6.77 13.92
N GLY A 532 33.23 -6.26 12.87
CA GLY A 532 33.68 -4.86 12.78
C GLY A 532 32.54 -3.84 12.90
N GLU A 533 31.48 -4.04 12.11
CA GLU A 533 30.30 -3.15 12.10
C GLU A 533 29.53 -3.23 13.44
N SER A 534 29.41 -4.44 14.01
CA SER A 534 28.79 -4.63 15.32
C SER A 534 29.53 -3.90 16.44
N GLN A 535 30.85 -3.94 16.42
CA GLN A 535 31.70 -3.21 17.36
C GLN A 535 31.60 -1.67 17.14
N ALA A 536 31.61 -1.21 15.88
CA ALA A 536 31.50 0.20 15.54
C ALA A 536 30.16 0.77 16.05
N ARG A 537 29.05 0.06 15.81
CA ARG A 537 27.71 0.41 16.34
C ARG A 537 27.74 0.64 17.85
N ASN A 538 28.29 -0.28 18.60
CA ASN A 538 28.35 -0.17 20.07
C ASN A 538 29.25 0.99 20.50
N LYS A 539 30.44 1.14 19.92
CA LYS A 539 31.36 2.25 20.21
C LYS A 539 30.71 3.61 19.96
N TYR A 540 30.03 3.79 18.83
CA TYR A 540 29.37 5.07 18.51
C TYR A 540 28.22 5.38 19.47
N THR A 541 27.48 4.39 19.94
CA THR A 541 26.47 4.57 20.99
C THR A 541 27.10 5.07 22.30
N TYR A 542 28.27 4.53 22.68
CA TYR A 542 29.00 5.00 23.87
C TYR A 542 29.56 6.42 23.68
N PHE A 543 30.11 6.72 22.49
CA PHE A 543 30.62 8.06 22.18
C PHE A 543 29.50 9.10 22.15
N ALA A 544 28.32 8.74 21.66
CA ALA A 544 27.13 9.57 21.72
C ALA A 544 26.75 9.96 23.16
N SER A 545 26.81 8.97 24.07
CA SER A 545 26.53 9.20 25.50
C SER A 545 27.54 10.20 26.12
N VAL A 546 28.81 10.11 25.76
CA VAL A 546 29.84 11.04 26.23
C VAL A 546 29.58 12.44 25.65
N ALA A 547 29.40 12.55 24.33
CA ALA A 547 29.14 13.83 23.66
C ALA A 547 27.91 14.56 24.26
N LYS A 548 26.85 13.80 24.59
CA LYS A 548 25.66 14.33 25.24
C LYS A 548 25.96 14.89 26.63
N LYS A 549 26.73 14.16 27.44
CA LYS A 549 27.12 14.61 28.80
C LYS A 549 28.01 15.86 28.77
N GLU A 550 28.79 16.04 27.70
CA GLU A 550 29.65 17.20 27.48
C GLU A 550 28.88 18.38 26.82
N GLY A 551 27.59 18.22 26.52
CA GLY A 551 26.73 19.27 25.94
C GLY A 551 26.79 19.40 24.42
N TYR A 552 27.39 18.41 23.71
CA TYR A 552 27.51 18.42 22.24
C TYR A 552 26.36 17.61 21.60
N GLU A 553 25.12 18.09 21.71
CA GLU A 553 23.90 17.41 21.23
C GLU A 553 23.97 17.04 19.73
N GLN A 554 24.51 17.92 18.87
CA GLN A 554 24.66 17.62 17.45
C GLN A 554 25.62 16.46 17.21
N MET A 555 26.77 16.41 17.92
CA MET A 555 27.74 15.32 17.79
C MET A 555 27.15 14.02 18.30
N SER A 556 26.42 14.06 19.42
CA SER A 556 25.69 12.90 19.95
C SER A 556 24.72 12.35 18.94
N ALA A 557 23.89 13.20 18.30
CA ALA A 557 22.93 12.79 17.28
C ALA A 557 23.60 12.19 16.02
N LEU A 558 24.75 12.72 15.60
CA LEU A 558 25.54 12.18 14.49
C LEU A 558 26.10 10.80 14.81
N PHE A 559 26.66 10.60 16.02
CA PHE A 559 27.13 9.29 16.46
C PHE A 559 25.99 8.27 16.49
N LEU A 560 24.80 8.61 17.01
CA LEU A 560 23.64 7.71 17.03
C LEU A 560 23.18 7.35 15.61
N LYS A 561 23.11 8.35 14.72
CA LYS A 561 22.75 8.12 13.30
C LYS A 561 23.74 7.17 12.62
N THR A 562 25.05 7.37 12.86
CA THR A 562 26.08 6.47 12.32
C THR A 562 25.95 5.09 12.93
N ALA A 563 25.72 4.96 14.25
CA ALA A 563 25.50 3.67 14.90
C ALA A 563 24.31 2.90 14.29
N ASP A 564 23.23 3.58 13.90
CA ASP A 564 22.11 2.97 13.20
C ASP A 564 22.47 2.49 11.77
N ASN A 565 23.34 3.22 11.06
CA ASN A 565 23.86 2.78 9.76
C ASN A 565 24.71 1.51 9.92
N GLU A 566 25.64 1.47 10.90
CA GLU A 566 26.49 0.30 11.14
C GLU A 566 25.68 -0.94 11.56
N LYS A 567 24.56 -0.73 12.27
CA LYS A 567 23.61 -1.83 12.55
C LYS A 567 23.05 -2.45 11.27
N GLU A 568 22.68 -1.66 10.28
CA GLU A 568 22.16 -2.19 9.01
C GLU A 568 23.27 -2.82 8.16
N HIS A 569 24.51 -2.29 8.18
CA HIS A 569 25.66 -2.94 7.56
C HIS A 569 25.95 -4.31 8.19
N ALA A 570 26.00 -4.39 9.51
CA ALA A 570 26.19 -5.66 10.23
C ALA A 570 25.10 -6.68 9.86
N LYS A 571 23.83 -6.24 9.82
CA LYS A 571 22.68 -7.08 9.43
C LYS A 571 22.80 -7.61 8.01
N MET A 572 23.33 -6.84 7.05
CA MET A 572 23.59 -7.31 5.68
C MET A 572 24.56 -8.49 5.68
N TRP A 573 25.70 -8.34 6.37
CA TRP A 573 26.72 -9.39 6.41
C TRP A 573 26.23 -10.62 7.16
N PHE A 574 25.47 -10.43 8.25
CA PHE A 574 24.90 -11.53 9.02
C PHE A 574 23.85 -12.33 8.22
N LYS A 575 23.06 -11.65 7.36
CA LYS A 575 22.15 -12.33 6.42
C LYS A 575 22.91 -13.17 5.39
N GLU A 576 24.02 -12.67 4.83
CA GLU A 576 24.85 -13.44 3.89
C GLU A 576 25.45 -14.70 4.53
N LEU A 577 25.72 -14.65 5.83
CA LEU A 577 26.16 -15.79 6.63
C LEU A 577 25.03 -16.74 7.03
N ASN A 578 23.79 -16.50 6.59
CA ASN A 578 22.57 -17.20 7.02
C ASN A 578 22.30 -17.13 8.53
N GLY A 579 22.81 -16.10 9.22
CA GLY A 579 22.67 -15.92 10.67
C GLY A 579 21.27 -15.47 11.13
N ILE A 580 20.34 -15.18 10.23
CA ILE A 580 18.95 -14.78 10.58
C ILE A 580 18.00 -15.82 10.02
N GLY A 581 17.35 -16.57 10.91
CA GLY A 581 16.32 -17.54 10.62
C GLY A 581 14.91 -17.08 11.00
N ASN A 582 13.96 -18.02 11.08
CA ASN A 582 12.66 -17.76 11.68
C ASN A 582 12.77 -17.62 13.22
N THR A 583 11.68 -17.26 13.90
CA THR A 583 11.70 -17.02 15.36
C THR A 583 12.21 -18.21 16.17
N ALA A 584 11.84 -19.44 15.81
CA ALA A 584 12.31 -20.63 16.51
C ALA A 584 13.82 -20.88 16.30
N GLU A 585 14.29 -20.72 15.05
CA GLU A 585 15.70 -20.83 14.70
C GLU A 585 16.53 -19.76 15.44
N ASN A 586 16.06 -18.51 15.46
CA ASN A 586 16.75 -17.40 16.15
C ASN A 586 16.77 -17.57 17.67
N LEU A 587 15.68 -18.08 18.29
CA LEU A 587 15.66 -18.37 19.72
C LEU A 587 16.62 -19.50 20.09
N LYS A 588 16.73 -20.51 19.22
CA LYS A 588 17.69 -21.60 19.41
C LYS A 588 19.13 -21.11 19.29
N GLU A 589 19.43 -20.34 18.25
CA GLU A 589 20.77 -19.75 18.01
C GLU A 589 21.20 -18.87 19.19
N ALA A 590 20.28 -17.99 19.66
CA ALA A 590 20.53 -17.16 20.82
C ALA A 590 20.80 -17.99 22.06
N ALA A 591 19.98 -19.02 22.34
CA ALA A 591 20.21 -19.89 23.50
C ALA A 591 21.53 -20.67 23.44
N ASP A 592 21.90 -21.14 22.24
CA ASP A 592 23.14 -21.87 22.04
C ASP A 592 24.37 -20.93 22.16
N GLY A 593 24.27 -19.69 21.72
CA GLY A 593 25.27 -18.64 21.88
C GLY A 593 25.51 -18.30 23.35
N GLU A 594 24.43 -17.97 24.07
CA GLU A 594 24.51 -17.67 25.52
C GLU A 594 25.06 -18.87 26.32
N ASN A 595 24.70 -20.13 25.93
CA ASN A 595 25.26 -21.32 26.54
C ASN A 595 26.79 -21.37 26.39
N TYR A 596 27.31 -21.14 25.16
CA TYR A 596 28.75 -21.09 24.92
C TYR A 596 29.43 -19.96 25.72
N GLU A 597 28.80 -18.81 25.85
CA GLU A 597 29.36 -17.67 26.57
C GLU A 597 29.57 -17.97 28.05
N TRP A 598 28.60 -18.60 28.72
CA TRP A 598 28.75 -18.86 30.14
C TRP A 598 29.47 -20.17 30.48
N THR A 599 29.43 -21.20 29.62
CA THR A 599 30.10 -22.50 29.88
C THR A 599 31.58 -22.46 29.53
N ASP A 600 31.96 -21.85 28.44
CA ASP A 600 33.28 -21.91 27.84
C ASP A 600 34.03 -20.57 27.85
N MET A 601 33.42 -19.53 27.25
CA MET A 601 34.09 -18.27 26.98
C MET A 601 34.44 -17.50 28.26
N TYR A 602 33.47 -17.16 29.08
CA TYR A 602 33.69 -16.38 30.29
C TYR A 602 34.38 -17.19 31.39
N ASP A 603 34.15 -18.51 31.48
CA ASP A 603 34.88 -19.36 32.37
C ASP A 603 36.38 -19.41 32.02
N GLY A 604 36.71 -19.55 30.74
CA GLY A 604 38.07 -19.46 30.23
C GLY A 604 38.71 -18.10 30.50
N PHE A 605 37.99 -17.00 30.23
CA PHE A 605 38.49 -15.65 30.48
C PHE A 605 38.74 -15.38 31.97
N ALA A 606 37.86 -15.87 32.84
CA ALA A 606 38.05 -15.73 34.29
C ALA A 606 39.28 -16.47 34.79
N LYS A 607 39.53 -17.70 34.30
CA LYS A 607 40.74 -18.46 34.64
C LYS A 607 42.01 -17.75 34.20
N THR A 608 42.06 -17.28 32.96
CA THR A 608 43.18 -16.51 32.42
C THR A 608 43.44 -15.25 33.24
N ALA A 609 42.37 -14.51 33.58
CA ALA A 609 42.52 -13.29 34.37
C ALA A 609 43.03 -13.54 35.79
N ASP A 610 42.66 -14.66 36.42
CA ASP A 610 43.22 -15.07 37.71
C ASP A 610 44.71 -15.42 37.57
N GLU A 611 45.08 -16.17 36.52
CA GLU A 611 46.48 -16.58 36.25
C GLU A 611 47.37 -15.35 35.95
N GLU A 612 46.85 -14.35 35.29
CA GLU A 612 47.56 -13.10 34.96
C GLU A 612 47.55 -12.08 36.10
N GLY A 613 46.91 -12.35 37.23
CA GLY A 613 46.89 -11.49 38.39
C GLY A 613 45.82 -10.38 38.39
N PHE A 614 44.70 -10.59 37.67
CA PHE A 614 43.56 -9.67 37.59
C PHE A 614 42.28 -10.25 38.27
N PRO A 615 42.30 -10.57 39.57
CA PRO A 615 41.21 -11.28 40.25
C PRO A 615 39.88 -10.49 40.27
N GLU A 616 39.94 -9.17 40.28
CA GLU A 616 38.73 -8.33 40.20
C GLU A 616 38.04 -8.43 38.81
N LEU A 617 38.82 -8.60 37.75
CA LEU A 617 38.30 -8.82 36.40
C LEU A 617 37.77 -10.23 36.25
N ALA A 618 38.48 -11.23 36.79
CA ALA A 618 38.03 -12.62 36.86
C ALA A 618 36.66 -12.73 37.57
N ALA A 619 36.48 -12.03 38.69
CA ALA A 619 35.18 -11.95 39.37
C ALA A 619 34.07 -11.34 38.49
N LYS A 620 34.38 -10.28 37.73
CA LYS A 620 33.41 -9.67 36.78
C LYS A 620 33.02 -10.65 35.67
N PHE A 621 33.97 -11.37 35.07
CA PHE A 621 33.68 -12.38 34.06
C PHE A 621 32.74 -13.46 34.61
N ARG A 622 32.93 -13.95 35.83
CA ARG A 622 32.04 -14.92 36.47
C ARG A 622 30.63 -14.36 36.73
N LEU A 623 30.54 -13.08 37.12
CA LEU A 623 29.22 -12.41 37.29
C LEU A 623 28.48 -12.27 35.97
N VAL A 624 29.18 -11.90 34.89
CA VAL A 624 28.58 -11.85 33.55
C VAL A 624 28.15 -13.25 33.10
N ALA A 625 29.01 -14.28 33.27
CA ALA A 625 28.64 -15.66 32.95
C ALA A 625 27.32 -16.09 33.64
N ALA A 626 27.11 -15.69 34.90
CA ALA A 626 25.86 -15.98 35.61
C ALA A 626 24.63 -15.26 34.98
N ILE A 627 24.84 -14.09 34.38
CA ILE A 627 23.78 -13.37 33.65
C ILE A 627 23.46 -14.08 32.35
N GLU A 628 24.47 -14.47 31.55
CA GLU A 628 24.29 -15.15 30.26
C GLU A 628 23.60 -16.52 30.44
N LYS A 629 23.83 -17.19 31.54
CA LYS A 629 23.05 -18.39 31.90
C LYS A 629 21.57 -18.10 32.04
N HIS A 630 21.17 -16.96 32.63
CA HIS A 630 19.76 -16.57 32.72
C HIS A 630 19.18 -16.17 31.38
N HIS A 631 19.99 -15.60 30.47
CA HIS A 631 19.60 -15.33 29.12
C HIS A 631 19.29 -16.62 28.34
N GLU A 632 20.18 -17.62 28.44
CA GLU A 632 19.95 -18.96 27.87
C GLU A 632 18.65 -19.57 28.39
N GLU A 633 18.46 -19.64 29.71
CA GLU A 633 17.25 -20.19 30.33
C GLU A 633 15.99 -19.51 29.81
N ARG A 634 16.02 -18.18 29.63
CA ARG A 634 14.95 -17.38 29.07
C ARG A 634 14.65 -17.75 27.62
N TYR A 635 15.66 -17.80 26.75
CA TYR A 635 15.48 -18.14 25.34
C TYR A 635 15.00 -19.57 25.17
N ARG A 636 15.49 -20.54 25.95
CA ARG A 636 14.98 -21.91 25.92
C ARG A 636 13.53 -22.01 26.39
N ALA A 637 13.13 -21.23 27.40
CA ALA A 637 11.74 -21.20 27.85
C ALA A 637 10.81 -20.59 26.77
N LEU A 638 11.25 -19.54 26.07
CA LEU A 638 10.50 -18.93 24.96
C LEU A 638 10.40 -19.89 23.76
N LEU A 639 11.47 -20.59 23.42
CA LEU A 639 11.48 -21.60 22.37
C LEU A 639 10.51 -22.73 22.70
N LYS A 640 10.54 -23.23 23.93
CA LYS A 640 9.60 -24.26 24.40
C LYS A 640 8.14 -23.79 24.32
N ASN A 641 7.85 -22.54 24.72
CA ASN A 641 6.49 -22.00 24.60
C ASN A 641 6.04 -21.94 23.14
N LEU A 642 6.93 -21.59 22.21
CA LEU A 642 6.63 -21.53 20.79
C LEU A 642 6.36 -22.95 20.23
N GLU A 643 7.24 -23.91 20.51
CA GLU A 643 7.13 -25.30 20.04
C GLU A 643 5.90 -26.03 20.58
N THR A 644 5.45 -25.67 21.79
CA THR A 644 4.28 -26.30 22.44
C THR A 644 3.00 -25.48 22.27
N ALA A 645 2.99 -24.45 21.41
CA ALA A 645 1.89 -23.51 21.23
C ALA A 645 1.41 -22.82 22.53
N GLN A 646 2.32 -22.60 23.46
CA GLN A 646 2.02 -22.01 24.77
C GLN A 646 2.39 -20.52 24.88
N VAL A 647 2.62 -19.85 23.77
CA VAL A 647 2.88 -18.39 23.77
C VAL A 647 1.67 -17.63 24.31
N PHE A 648 0.49 -17.92 23.80
CA PHE A 648 -0.77 -17.27 24.13
C PHE A 648 -1.76 -18.19 24.87
N ALA A 649 -1.29 -19.38 25.28
CA ALA A 649 -2.05 -20.35 26.06
C ALA A 649 -1.16 -20.94 27.15
N LYS A 650 -1.73 -21.19 28.34
CA LYS A 650 -1.02 -21.81 29.47
C LYS A 650 -1.88 -22.92 30.07
N SER A 651 -1.25 -23.90 30.69
CA SER A 651 -1.93 -24.97 31.44
C SER A 651 -2.63 -24.47 32.70
N GLU A 652 -2.27 -23.29 33.18
CA GLU A 652 -2.81 -22.64 34.39
C GLU A 652 -3.42 -21.29 34.02
N VAL A 653 -4.33 -20.82 34.87
CA VAL A 653 -4.89 -19.46 34.76
C VAL A 653 -3.77 -18.45 34.99
N LYS A 654 -3.62 -17.53 34.03
CA LYS A 654 -2.67 -16.42 34.07
C LYS A 654 -3.39 -15.10 33.93
N VAL A 655 -2.74 -14.04 34.34
CA VAL A 655 -3.16 -12.66 34.09
C VAL A 655 -2.48 -12.23 32.79
N TRP A 656 -3.26 -11.89 31.80
CA TRP A 656 -2.80 -11.42 30.50
C TRP A 656 -3.00 -9.91 30.39
N GLU A 657 -2.00 -9.21 29.92
CA GLU A 657 -2.04 -7.76 29.69
C GLU A 657 -1.84 -7.44 28.22
N CYS A 658 -2.66 -6.56 27.69
CA CYS A 658 -2.48 -6.00 26.35
C CYS A 658 -1.41 -4.92 26.38
N ARG A 659 -0.27 -5.15 25.74
CA ARG A 659 0.87 -4.22 25.65
C ARG A 659 0.53 -2.86 25.02
N ASN A 660 -0.58 -2.77 24.27
CA ASN A 660 -0.98 -1.50 23.66
C ASN A 660 -1.80 -0.61 24.58
N CYS A 661 -2.74 -1.17 25.36
CA CYS A 661 -3.68 -0.36 26.15
C CYS A 661 -3.77 -0.73 27.63
N GLY A 662 -2.99 -1.70 28.11
CA GLY A 662 -3.00 -2.13 29.50
C GLY A 662 -4.24 -2.95 29.90
N HIS A 663 -5.10 -3.37 28.96
CA HIS A 663 -6.27 -4.18 29.28
C HIS A 663 -5.88 -5.52 29.88
N ILE A 664 -6.43 -5.84 31.05
CA ILE A 664 -6.15 -7.06 31.81
C ILE A 664 -7.26 -8.10 31.59
N VAL A 665 -6.86 -9.34 31.33
CA VAL A 665 -7.74 -10.50 31.24
C VAL A 665 -7.17 -11.65 32.05
N VAL A 666 -8.02 -12.36 32.79
CA VAL A 666 -7.64 -13.53 33.57
C VAL A 666 -8.18 -14.80 32.90
N GLY A 667 -7.31 -15.73 32.58
CA GLY A 667 -7.70 -16.97 31.91
C GLY A 667 -6.50 -17.83 31.54
N THR A 668 -6.76 -19.02 31.01
CA THR A 668 -5.72 -19.91 30.48
C THR A 668 -5.16 -19.45 29.13
N ASN A 669 -5.95 -18.67 28.39
CA ASN A 669 -5.60 -18.17 27.06
C ASN A 669 -5.70 -16.65 27.00
N ALA A 670 -4.78 -16.03 26.28
CA ALA A 670 -4.92 -14.64 25.85
C ALA A 670 -6.07 -14.53 24.85
N PRO A 671 -6.88 -13.46 24.88
CA PRO A 671 -7.94 -13.23 23.90
C PRO A 671 -7.36 -13.11 22.47
N GLU A 672 -8.09 -13.62 21.47
CA GLU A 672 -7.69 -13.46 20.05
C GLU A 672 -7.60 -11.99 19.64
N VAL A 673 -8.48 -11.16 20.24
CA VAL A 673 -8.55 -9.71 20.01
C VAL A 673 -8.77 -9.01 21.35
N CYS A 674 -8.03 -7.95 21.61
CA CYS A 674 -8.21 -7.13 22.80
C CYS A 674 -9.59 -6.45 22.77
N PRO A 675 -10.46 -6.66 23.77
CA PRO A 675 -11.81 -6.09 23.75
C PRO A 675 -11.85 -4.57 23.92
N THR A 676 -10.76 -3.97 24.41
CA THR A 676 -10.66 -2.52 24.62
C THR A 676 -10.13 -1.78 23.39
N CYS A 677 -9.06 -2.27 22.76
CA CYS A 677 -8.37 -1.54 21.69
C CYS A 677 -8.30 -2.29 20.36
N ASN A 678 -8.94 -3.46 20.24
CA ASN A 678 -9.01 -4.31 19.04
C ASN A 678 -7.64 -4.74 18.46
N HIS A 679 -6.57 -4.71 19.27
CA HIS A 679 -5.29 -5.27 18.85
C HIS A 679 -5.34 -6.80 18.91
N PRO A 680 -4.63 -7.50 17.97
CA PRO A 680 -4.65 -8.95 17.91
C PRO A 680 -3.96 -9.59 19.13
N GLN A 681 -4.15 -10.89 19.32
CA GLN A 681 -3.58 -11.71 20.39
C GLN A 681 -2.06 -11.52 20.56
N SER A 682 -1.34 -11.22 19.49
CA SER A 682 0.10 -10.94 19.50
C SER A 682 0.52 -9.75 20.37
N PHE A 683 -0.43 -8.92 20.79
CA PHE A 683 -0.20 -7.82 21.73
C PHE A 683 -0.37 -8.21 23.20
N PHE A 684 -0.77 -9.44 23.51
CA PHE A 684 -0.88 -9.90 24.88
C PHE A 684 0.40 -10.53 25.39
N GLU A 685 0.73 -10.24 26.64
CA GLU A 685 1.77 -10.89 27.41
C GLU A 685 1.25 -11.27 28.79
N ILE A 686 2.00 -12.13 29.51
CA ILE A 686 1.68 -12.41 30.91
C ILE A 686 2.03 -11.16 31.71
N HIS A 687 1.04 -10.64 32.44
CA HIS A 687 1.23 -9.49 33.33
C HIS A 687 2.28 -9.79 34.40
N ALA A 688 3.25 -8.90 34.54
CA ALA A 688 4.31 -8.99 35.55
C ALA A 688 4.15 -7.83 36.55
N GLU A 689 3.87 -8.18 37.82
CA GLU A 689 3.93 -7.23 38.92
C GLU A 689 5.39 -7.08 39.37
N ASN A 690 6.03 -5.97 39.00
CA ASN A 690 7.43 -5.68 39.30
C ASN A 690 7.64 -4.33 39.99
N TYR A 691 6.64 -3.87 40.72
CA TYR A 691 6.60 -2.61 41.51
C TYR A 691 6.42 -2.87 42.98
#